data_675766d72a5203bc8bfec70493c8d900
#
_entry.id   675766d72a5203bc8bfec70493c8d900
#
_cell.length_a   1.000
_cell.length_b   1.000
_cell.length_c   1.000
_cell.angle_alpha   90.00
_cell.angle_beta   90.00
_cell.angle_gamma   90.00
#
_symmetry.space_group_name_H-M   'P 1'
#
loop_
_entity.id
_entity.type
_entity.pdbx_description
1 polymer ?
#
loop_
_entity_poly.entity_id
_entity_poly.type
_entity_poly.pdbx_seq_one_letter_code
_entity_poly.pdbx_strand_id
1 'polypeptide(L)'
;MSIRYDEANRIFELDTRNTSYRIGIVDEEGFVGHIYYGQKIRPQKCDQFLRTCEAPFVPSKNNRERCSFMDTFPTEYSGNGIGDYRESCIAVKTANGSRTVDLKFVDYDIVNGKPGISGLPASFAGEEEVQTLVVHMMDGGCGIDVDLIYSVFEDEDVITRSVSVKNAGDRNIRLTKVYSACIDMDDEDFEMLTLHGSWARERQIERRPIAYGKQSVSSLRGESSHQDHPFMAWMTKGTDQTTGDVYGMHFVYSGNFIAQIEKSQFDSIRAVMGIHSEGFEWWLTPGETFTAPEVVLTYSHDGLGQMTRNLHDFYRCHMIRSRYLHQKRPVLINNWEATYFDFDTDKLLAIAKSAAEHGIEMLVMDDGWFGHRNDDATSLGDWFVNENKIKGGLKHLVDEVNKLGLKFGIWMEPEMISPDSELYRKHPDWAFAVPERTATLSRNQYVLDLSRKEVRDYVYECVHNVISSANIEYVKWDMNRQLTDIGSVEFTGDRQGELAHRYVLGVYELQERLVNDFPDLLLENCSGGGARFDPGMLYYSPQIWCSDDTDAIERLSIQEGTELIYPLSTMGAHVSDCPNHTVGRSTPFMTRAHVSLAGTFGYELDITKISEEERAMISEQVSMYHKYNDLVREGDYYRVASYRENGLYDCWMVVAKDKSEALVTYVQVLGRPNVHSRKIKLLGLDVAADYRLDGTEKVYGGDLLMNAGMLIETMRGDYMSRLYHFVLDNSLT
;
A
#
# COMPACT_ATOMS: atom_id res chain seq x y z
N MET A 1 -8.27 -5.76 -27.83
CA MET A 1 -7.90 -4.33 -27.74
C MET A 1 -8.76 -3.71 -26.66
N SER A 2 -8.14 -3.37 -25.56
CA SER A 2 -8.81 -2.78 -24.39
C SER A 2 -9.11 -1.28 -24.56
N ILE A 3 -8.47 -0.60 -25.52
CA ILE A 3 -8.65 0.83 -25.78
C ILE A 3 -9.07 1.06 -27.24
N ARG A 4 -10.10 1.89 -27.43
CA ARG A 4 -10.59 2.31 -28.74
C ARG A 4 -11.00 3.79 -28.73
N TYR A 5 -10.79 4.50 -29.85
CA TYR A 5 -11.36 5.83 -30.08
C TYR A 5 -12.47 5.76 -31.14
N ASP A 6 -13.66 6.19 -30.78
CA ASP A 6 -14.78 6.40 -31.68
C ASP A 6 -14.72 7.81 -32.26
N GLU A 7 -14.13 7.94 -33.47
CA GLU A 7 -13.96 9.24 -34.12
C GLU A 7 -15.29 9.95 -34.41
N ALA A 8 -16.35 9.18 -34.75
CA ALA A 8 -17.64 9.75 -35.13
C ALA A 8 -18.33 10.42 -33.94
N ASN A 9 -18.15 9.86 -32.73
CA ASN A 9 -18.75 10.35 -31.49
C ASN A 9 -17.74 11.08 -30.60
N ARG A 10 -16.45 11.07 -30.94
CA ARG A 10 -15.33 11.65 -30.17
C ARG A 10 -15.24 11.08 -28.77
N ILE A 11 -15.34 9.74 -28.63
CA ILE A 11 -15.36 9.03 -27.35
C ILE A 11 -14.18 8.04 -27.30
N PHE A 12 -13.39 8.11 -26.24
CA PHE A 12 -12.45 7.04 -25.86
C PHE A 12 -13.18 5.99 -25.04
N GLU A 13 -13.02 4.75 -25.43
CA GLU A 13 -13.55 3.57 -24.79
C GLU A 13 -12.41 2.73 -24.24
N LEU A 14 -12.35 2.61 -22.91
CA LEU A 14 -11.39 1.79 -22.19
C LEU A 14 -12.17 0.67 -21.52
N ASP A 15 -11.85 -0.56 -21.84
CA ASP A 15 -12.56 -1.75 -21.37
C ASP A 15 -11.62 -2.76 -20.73
N THR A 16 -11.92 -3.17 -19.49
CA THR A 16 -11.36 -4.35 -18.87
C THR A 16 -12.27 -5.56 -19.11
N ARG A 17 -12.06 -6.68 -18.40
CA ARG A 17 -12.95 -7.85 -18.50
C ARG A 17 -14.39 -7.51 -18.11
N ASN A 18 -14.59 -6.81 -16.98
CA ASN A 18 -15.91 -6.55 -16.40
C ASN A 18 -16.24 -5.05 -16.28
N THR A 19 -15.32 -4.15 -16.62
CA THR A 19 -15.44 -2.72 -16.40
C THR A 19 -15.35 -1.92 -17.70
N SER A 20 -16.04 -0.80 -17.78
CA SER A 20 -15.89 0.21 -18.83
C SER A 20 -15.60 1.57 -18.24
N TYR A 21 -14.69 2.31 -18.89
CA TYR A 21 -14.38 3.71 -18.63
C TYR A 21 -14.52 4.50 -19.94
N ARG A 22 -15.25 5.62 -19.92
CA ARG A 22 -15.58 6.40 -21.13
C ARG A 22 -15.22 7.86 -20.93
N ILE A 23 -14.50 8.41 -21.89
CA ILE A 23 -14.08 9.82 -21.93
C ILE A 23 -14.61 10.43 -23.23
N GLY A 24 -15.21 11.62 -23.16
CA GLY A 24 -15.73 12.30 -24.34
C GLY A 24 -15.09 13.66 -24.55
N ILE A 25 -14.93 14.05 -25.82
CA ILE A 25 -14.45 15.36 -26.20
C ILE A 25 -15.65 16.19 -26.69
N VAL A 26 -15.93 17.29 -25.99
CA VAL A 26 -17.11 18.12 -26.20
C VAL A 26 -16.74 19.46 -26.82
N ASP A 27 -17.60 19.90 -27.73
CA ASP A 27 -17.52 21.16 -28.42
C ASP A 27 -16.31 21.33 -29.35
N GLU A 28 -16.35 22.41 -30.15
CA GLU A 28 -15.22 22.87 -30.93
C GLU A 28 -14.05 23.34 -30.06
N GLU A 29 -14.33 23.68 -28.78
CA GLU A 29 -13.34 24.13 -27.82
C GLU A 29 -12.54 22.99 -27.19
N GLY A 30 -12.95 21.71 -27.38
CA GLY A 30 -12.20 20.56 -26.93
C GLY A 30 -12.20 20.34 -25.42
N PHE A 31 -13.33 20.50 -24.74
CA PHE A 31 -13.48 20.07 -23.35
C PHE A 31 -13.43 18.56 -23.22
N VAL A 32 -12.65 18.05 -22.28
CA VAL A 32 -12.55 16.63 -21.99
C VAL A 32 -13.42 16.28 -20.82
N GLY A 33 -14.44 15.47 -21.03
CA GLY A 33 -15.45 15.12 -20.04
C GLY A 33 -15.43 13.65 -19.66
N HIS A 34 -15.73 13.38 -18.41
CA HIS A 34 -15.98 12.04 -17.90
C HIS A 34 -17.41 11.61 -18.24
N ILE A 35 -17.55 10.49 -18.93
CA ILE A 35 -18.88 9.99 -19.34
C ILE A 35 -19.37 8.90 -18.41
N TYR A 36 -18.51 7.90 -18.12
CA TYR A 36 -18.92 6.71 -17.43
C TYR A 36 -17.72 5.96 -16.83
N TYR A 37 -17.85 5.45 -15.65
CA TYR A 37 -16.99 4.44 -15.04
C TYR A 37 -17.87 3.46 -14.25
N GLY A 38 -17.77 2.16 -14.52
CA GLY A 38 -18.60 1.16 -13.87
C GLY A 38 -18.65 -0.16 -14.63
N GLN A 39 -19.73 -0.93 -14.43
CA GLN A 39 -19.91 -2.23 -15.06
C GLN A 39 -19.81 -2.14 -16.59
N LYS A 40 -19.24 -3.17 -17.20
CA LYS A 40 -18.98 -3.20 -18.65
C LYS A 40 -20.21 -2.94 -19.50
N ILE A 41 -20.12 -1.95 -20.38
CA ILE A 41 -21.12 -1.60 -21.38
C ILE A 41 -20.58 -1.83 -22.79
N ARG A 42 -21.46 -2.14 -23.72
CA ARG A 42 -21.07 -2.25 -25.13
C ARG A 42 -20.67 -0.89 -25.70
N PRO A 43 -19.77 -0.87 -26.69
CA PRO A 43 -19.47 0.34 -27.46
C PRO A 43 -20.73 0.97 -28.03
N GLN A 44 -20.99 2.24 -27.71
CA GLN A 44 -22.19 2.95 -28.16
C GLN A 44 -22.05 4.46 -27.93
N LYS A 45 -22.86 5.24 -28.61
CA LYS A 45 -22.95 6.67 -28.34
C LYS A 45 -23.51 6.89 -26.93
N CYS A 46 -22.78 7.59 -26.09
CA CYS A 46 -23.15 7.88 -24.69
C CYS A 46 -22.85 9.34 -24.26
N ASP A 47 -22.66 10.24 -25.22
CA ASP A 47 -22.42 11.67 -24.98
C ASP A 47 -23.55 12.41 -24.27
N GLN A 48 -24.76 11.83 -24.22
CA GLN A 48 -25.89 12.39 -23.49
C GLN A 48 -25.66 12.47 -21.97
N PHE A 49 -24.67 11.74 -21.43
CA PHE A 49 -24.30 11.82 -20.02
C PHE A 49 -23.38 13.02 -19.73
N LEU A 50 -22.79 13.63 -20.76
CA LEU A 50 -22.02 14.85 -20.59
C LEU A 50 -22.99 16.03 -20.41
N ARG A 51 -23.24 16.39 -19.17
CA ARG A 51 -24.20 17.43 -18.80
C ARG A 51 -23.75 18.80 -19.28
N THR A 52 -24.67 19.51 -19.88
CA THR A 52 -24.47 20.88 -20.36
C THR A 52 -25.72 21.72 -20.03
N CYS A 53 -26.17 21.68 -18.78
CA CYS A 53 -27.34 22.44 -18.36
C CYS A 53 -26.97 23.89 -18.01
N GLU A 54 -27.89 24.82 -18.27
CA GLU A 54 -27.78 26.18 -17.82
C GLU A 54 -28.00 26.26 -16.31
N ALA A 55 -27.14 27.02 -15.64
CA ALA A 55 -27.32 27.41 -14.24
C ALA A 55 -27.14 28.92 -14.11
N PRO A 56 -27.97 29.63 -13.29
CA PRO A 56 -27.79 31.05 -13.02
C PRO A 56 -26.39 31.32 -12.41
N PHE A 57 -25.80 32.43 -12.79
CA PHE A 57 -24.55 32.93 -12.20
C PHE A 57 -23.28 32.10 -12.52
N VAL A 58 -23.35 31.17 -13.45
CA VAL A 58 -22.15 30.43 -13.90
C VAL A 58 -21.43 31.26 -14.98
N PRO A 59 -20.12 31.54 -14.79
CA PRO A 59 -19.38 32.35 -15.74
C PRO A 59 -19.06 31.61 -17.03
N SER A 60 -18.98 32.37 -18.14
CA SER A 60 -18.55 31.88 -19.43
C SER A 60 -17.71 32.89 -20.19
N LYS A 61 -16.76 32.43 -20.98
CA LYS A 61 -15.95 33.29 -21.88
C LYS A 61 -16.69 33.67 -23.16
N ASN A 62 -17.63 32.84 -23.59
CA ASN A 62 -18.30 32.95 -24.89
C ASN A 62 -19.81 33.16 -24.68
N ASN A 63 -20.41 34.00 -25.53
CA ASN A 63 -21.84 34.16 -25.58
C ASN A 63 -22.46 33.05 -26.48
N ARG A 64 -22.71 31.90 -25.89
CA ARG A 64 -23.27 30.71 -26.54
C ARG A 64 -24.32 30.02 -25.68
N GLU A 65 -25.09 29.11 -26.26
CA GLU A 65 -26.17 28.39 -25.55
C GLU A 65 -25.70 27.61 -24.31
N ARG A 66 -24.43 27.15 -24.33
CA ARG A 66 -23.85 26.36 -23.23
C ARG A 66 -22.92 27.15 -22.33
N CYS A 67 -23.18 28.44 -22.17
CA CYS A 67 -22.27 29.33 -21.45
C CYS A 67 -22.14 29.03 -19.95
N SER A 68 -23.06 28.27 -19.37
CA SER A 68 -23.17 28.04 -17.94
C SER A 68 -22.86 26.61 -17.50
N PHE A 69 -22.13 25.82 -18.28
CA PHE A 69 -22.03 24.39 -18.01
C PHE A 69 -20.84 23.96 -17.14
N MET A 70 -19.81 24.79 -16.94
CA MET A 70 -18.58 24.39 -16.25
C MET A 70 -18.82 23.94 -14.80
N ASP A 71 -19.78 24.52 -14.11
CA ASP A 71 -20.12 24.18 -12.73
C ASP A 71 -20.87 22.83 -12.60
N THR A 72 -21.42 22.33 -13.71
CA THR A 72 -22.16 21.06 -13.76
C THR A 72 -21.52 20.02 -14.68
N PHE A 73 -20.56 20.44 -15.49
CA PHE A 73 -19.92 19.55 -16.47
C PHE A 73 -19.05 18.50 -15.78
N PRO A 74 -19.25 17.20 -16.04
CA PRO A 74 -18.39 16.16 -15.50
C PRO A 74 -17.05 16.20 -16.23
N THR A 75 -16.05 16.84 -15.62
CA THR A 75 -14.74 17.02 -16.24
C THR A 75 -13.81 15.86 -15.93
N GLU A 76 -13.04 15.45 -16.92
CA GLU A 76 -12.05 14.38 -16.74
C GLU A 76 -10.81 14.85 -15.96
N TYR A 77 -10.42 16.14 -16.12
CA TYR A 77 -9.32 16.76 -15.38
C TYR A 77 -9.53 18.26 -15.24
N SER A 78 -9.90 18.70 -14.04
CA SER A 78 -10.35 20.06 -13.79
C SER A 78 -9.18 21.04 -13.65
N GLY A 79 -9.22 22.14 -14.43
CA GLY A 79 -8.38 23.32 -14.21
C GLY A 79 -8.93 24.24 -13.12
N ASN A 80 -8.26 25.36 -12.91
CA ASN A 80 -8.61 26.36 -11.91
C ASN A 80 -9.01 27.70 -12.55
N GLY A 81 -10.01 28.38 -12.00
CA GLY A 81 -10.34 29.78 -12.33
C GLY A 81 -11.14 29.98 -13.64
N ILE A 82 -11.78 28.95 -14.19
CA ILE A 82 -12.54 29.00 -15.44
C ILE A 82 -14.05 28.81 -15.26
N GLY A 83 -14.54 28.74 -14.01
CA GLY A 83 -15.97 28.60 -13.72
C GLY A 83 -16.39 27.23 -13.18
N ASP A 84 -15.48 26.29 -13.06
CA ASP A 84 -15.63 25.11 -12.21
C ASP A 84 -15.12 25.48 -10.80
N TYR A 85 -16.02 25.47 -9.80
CA TYR A 85 -15.71 25.86 -8.42
C TYR A 85 -15.48 24.65 -7.50
N ARG A 86 -15.64 23.42 -8.04
CA ARG A 86 -15.27 22.20 -7.34
C ARG A 86 -13.76 22.07 -7.23
N GLU A 87 -13.27 21.08 -6.49
CA GLU A 87 -11.84 20.82 -6.34
C GLU A 87 -11.14 20.73 -7.70
N SER A 88 -10.14 21.58 -7.94
CA SER A 88 -9.31 21.53 -9.15
C SER A 88 -8.21 20.48 -9.03
N CYS A 89 -7.87 19.81 -10.13
CA CYS A 89 -6.81 18.80 -10.18
C CYS A 89 -5.43 19.39 -10.37
N ILE A 90 -5.36 20.59 -10.98
CA ILE A 90 -4.11 21.28 -11.26
C ILE A 90 -4.19 22.74 -10.88
N ALA A 91 -3.12 23.27 -10.29
CA ALA A 91 -2.95 24.69 -10.04
C ALA A 91 -1.52 25.11 -10.39
N VAL A 92 -1.42 26.11 -11.23
CA VAL A 92 -0.16 26.67 -11.73
C VAL A 92 -0.07 28.14 -11.34
N LYS A 93 1.09 28.58 -10.90
CA LYS A 93 1.42 29.99 -10.73
C LYS A 93 2.41 30.40 -11.82
N THR A 94 1.93 31.18 -12.77
CA THR A 94 2.73 31.71 -13.87
C THR A 94 3.65 32.84 -13.43
N ALA A 95 4.61 33.23 -14.26
CA ALA A 95 5.56 34.31 -13.97
C ALA A 95 4.89 35.66 -13.68
N ASN A 96 3.70 35.94 -14.24
CA ASN A 96 2.94 37.14 -13.97
C ASN A 96 1.98 37.01 -12.76
N GLY A 97 1.99 35.88 -12.07
CA GLY A 97 1.17 35.60 -10.88
C GLY A 97 -0.22 35.06 -11.18
N SER A 98 -0.61 34.88 -12.45
CA SER A 98 -1.87 34.22 -12.81
C SER A 98 -1.93 32.77 -12.28
N ARG A 99 -3.14 32.33 -11.92
CA ARG A 99 -3.40 30.95 -11.44
C ARG A 99 -4.50 30.26 -12.25
N THR A 100 -5.00 30.89 -13.31
CA THR A 100 -6.04 30.31 -14.16
C THR A 100 -5.45 29.26 -15.07
N VAL A 101 -6.08 28.09 -15.09
CA VAL A 101 -5.72 26.95 -15.97
C VAL A 101 -6.96 26.50 -16.72
N ASP A 102 -6.91 26.55 -18.06
CA ASP A 102 -8.00 26.23 -18.98
C ASP A 102 -7.53 25.20 -20.03
N LEU A 103 -7.50 23.94 -19.64
CA LEU A 103 -7.01 22.85 -20.45
C LEU A 103 -7.99 22.47 -21.58
N LYS A 104 -7.47 22.27 -22.78
CA LYS A 104 -8.22 21.82 -23.95
C LYS A 104 -7.55 20.62 -24.61
N PHE A 105 -8.37 19.72 -25.11
CA PHE A 105 -7.90 18.60 -25.92
C PHE A 105 -7.10 19.06 -27.15
N VAL A 106 -6.00 18.40 -27.41
CA VAL A 106 -5.16 18.63 -28.59
C VAL A 106 -5.17 17.40 -29.50
N ASP A 107 -4.73 16.28 -28.95
CA ASP A 107 -4.52 15.03 -29.70
C ASP A 107 -4.44 13.85 -28.69
N TYR A 108 -4.19 12.65 -29.19
CA TYR A 108 -4.02 11.46 -28.35
C TYR A 108 -3.08 10.44 -28.99
N ASP A 109 -2.48 9.60 -28.14
CA ASP A 109 -1.76 8.39 -28.54
C ASP A 109 -2.36 7.16 -27.88
N ILE A 110 -2.40 6.03 -28.59
CA ILE A 110 -2.67 4.70 -28.05
C ILE A 110 -1.45 3.84 -28.33
N VAL A 111 -0.77 3.42 -27.26
CA VAL A 111 0.44 2.61 -27.34
C VAL A 111 0.22 1.25 -26.69
N ASN A 112 0.94 0.23 -27.17
CA ASN A 112 0.98 -1.07 -26.52
C ASN A 112 2.01 -1.04 -25.37
N GLY A 113 1.71 -1.77 -24.30
CA GLY A 113 2.53 -1.83 -23.10
C GLY A 113 2.24 -0.71 -22.11
N LYS A 114 2.95 -0.79 -20.99
CA LYS A 114 2.86 0.17 -19.86
C LYS A 114 4.13 1.00 -19.78
N PRO A 115 4.09 2.30 -20.11
CA PRO A 115 5.23 3.19 -19.90
C PRO A 115 5.57 3.31 -18.40
N GLY A 116 6.86 3.19 -18.07
CA GLY A 116 7.36 3.48 -16.73
C GLY A 116 7.34 4.99 -16.42
N ILE A 117 7.35 5.33 -15.13
CA ILE A 117 7.46 6.71 -14.65
C ILE A 117 8.86 6.90 -14.07
N SER A 118 9.63 7.83 -14.66
CA SER A 118 11.01 8.04 -14.24
C SER A 118 11.11 8.50 -12.78
N GLY A 119 11.88 7.77 -11.96
CA GLY A 119 12.14 8.10 -10.56
C GLY A 119 10.99 7.78 -9.59
N LEU A 120 9.88 7.22 -10.08
CA LEU A 120 8.72 6.83 -9.27
C LEU A 120 8.40 5.34 -9.46
N PRO A 121 7.92 4.66 -8.42
CA PRO A 121 7.28 3.37 -8.57
C PRO A 121 6.05 3.51 -9.49
N ALA A 122 5.87 2.53 -10.35
CA ALA A 122 4.70 2.45 -11.22
C ALA A 122 4.43 1.00 -11.58
N SER A 123 3.17 0.68 -11.87
CA SER A 123 2.82 -0.63 -12.41
C SER A 123 3.59 -0.92 -13.70
N PHE A 124 3.82 -2.19 -13.96
CA PHE A 124 4.54 -2.66 -15.15
C PHE A 124 3.76 -3.75 -15.89
N ALA A 125 3.93 -3.81 -17.20
CA ALA A 125 3.37 -4.88 -18.05
C ALA A 125 4.10 -4.93 -19.37
N GLY A 126 4.03 -6.07 -20.05
CA GLY A 126 4.56 -6.26 -21.39
C GLY A 126 3.73 -5.57 -22.48
N GLU A 127 4.30 -5.47 -23.68
CA GLU A 127 3.67 -4.82 -24.84
C GLU A 127 2.36 -5.50 -25.28
N GLU A 128 2.23 -6.81 -25.05
CA GLU A 128 1.05 -7.59 -25.47
C GLU A 128 -0.03 -7.69 -24.37
N GLU A 129 0.29 -7.31 -23.14
CA GLU A 129 -0.58 -7.48 -21.97
C GLU A 129 -1.48 -6.26 -21.74
N VAL A 130 -0.99 -5.07 -22.03
CA VAL A 130 -1.63 -3.79 -21.66
C VAL A 130 -1.60 -2.82 -22.83
N GLN A 131 -2.64 -2.01 -22.95
CA GLN A 131 -2.66 -0.81 -23.80
C GLN A 131 -2.71 0.44 -22.92
N THR A 132 -2.05 1.49 -23.37
CA THR A 132 -2.01 2.79 -22.72
C THR A 132 -2.55 3.87 -23.65
N LEU A 133 -3.53 4.65 -23.16
CA LEU A 133 -4.02 5.88 -23.77
C LEU A 133 -3.29 7.07 -23.17
N VAL A 134 -2.80 7.96 -24.00
CA VAL A 134 -2.32 9.29 -23.60
C VAL A 134 -3.24 10.33 -24.26
N VAL A 135 -3.91 11.13 -23.45
CA VAL A 135 -4.74 12.26 -23.91
C VAL A 135 -3.94 13.54 -23.73
N HIS A 136 -3.55 14.17 -24.84
CA HIS A 136 -2.79 15.42 -24.85
C HIS A 136 -3.73 16.62 -24.69
N MET A 137 -3.48 17.44 -23.69
CA MET A 137 -4.20 18.67 -23.41
C MET A 137 -3.22 19.84 -23.33
N MET A 138 -3.69 21.05 -23.61
CA MET A 138 -2.87 22.27 -23.58
C MET A 138 -3.65 23.44 -22.98
N ASP A 139 -2.93 24.31 -22.28
CA ASP A 139 -3.35 25.68 -21.98
C ASP A 139 -2.31 26.67 -22.53
N GLY A 140 -2.61 27.27 -23.68
CA GLY A 140 -1.74 28.27 -24.30
C GLY A 140 -1.65 29.57 -23.50
N GLY A 141 -2.58 29.85 -22.58
CA GLY A 141 -2.56 31.06 -21.74
C GLY A 141 -1.54 31.01 -20.60
N CYS A 142 -1.31 29.84 -20.01
CA CYS A 142 -0.25 29.63 -19.03
C CYS A 142 0.97 28.89 -19.59
N GLY A 143 0.92 28.41 -20.83
CA GLY A 143 2.03 27.77 -21.51
C GLY A 143 2.36 26.37 -20.95
N ILE A 144 1.36 25.56 -20.71
CA ILE A 144 1.53 24.19 -20.25
C ILE A 144 0.91 23.17 -21.22
N ASP A 145 1.62 22.05 -21.40
CA ASP A 145 1.06 20.82 -21.94
C ASP A 145 0.80 19.84 -20.79
N VAL A 146 -0.32 19.13 -20.86
CA VAL A 146 -0.73 18.14 -19.85
C VAL A 146 -1.13 16.85 -20.53
N ASP A 147 -0.48 15.76 -20.15
CA ASP A 147 -0.81 14.42 -20.63
C ASP A 147 -1.57 13.66 -19.55
N LEU A 148 -2.77 13.18 -19.87
CA LEU A 148 -3.51 12.25 -19.03
C LEU A 148 -3.22 10.83 -19.54
N ILE A 149 -2.63 9.99 -18.68
CA ILE A 149 -2.10 8.67 -19.07
C ILE A 149 -2.95 7.60 -18.38
N TYR A 150 -3.53 6.70 -19.18
CA TYR A 150 -4.38 5.60 -18.72
C TYR A 150 -3.85 4.28 -19.25
N SER A 151 -3.56 3.31 -18.36
CA SER A 151 -3.17 1.97 -18.77
C SER A 151 -4.22 0.97 -18.32
N VAL A 152 -4.66 0.07 -19.21
CA VAL A 152 -5.80 -0.83 -18.99
C VAL A 152 -5.29 -2.25 -18.78
N PHE A 153 -5.45 -2.78 -17.56
CA PHE A 153 -5.14 -4.15 -17.18
C PHE A 153 -6.44 -4.96 -17.26
N GLU A 154 -6.62 -5.63 -18.39
CA GLU A 154 -7.91 -6.25 -18.74
C GLU A 154 -8.28 -7.38 -17.79
N ASP A 155 -7.31 -8.22 -17.43
CA ASP A 155 -7.53 -9.45 -16.68
C ASP A 155 -7.79 -9.19 -15.18
N GLU A 156 -7.24 -8.12 -14.62
CA GLU A 156 -7.34 -7.74 -13.21
C GLU A 156 -8.49 -6.73 -12.93
N ASP A 157 -9.21 -6.29 -13.95
CA ASP A 157 -10.23 -5.22 -13.82
C ASP A 157 -9.66 -3.94 -13.20
N VAL A 158 -8.48 -3.52 -13.65
CA VAL A 158 -7.77 -2.34 -13.15
C VAL A 158 -7.45 -1.38 -14.30
N ILE A 159 -7.59 -0.09 -14.03
CA ILE A 159 -7.09 0.99 -14.88
C ILE A 159 -6.14 1.83 -14.02
N THR A 160 -4.90 2.03 -14.47
CA THR A 160 -4.00 2.94 -13.79
C THR A 160 -4.00 4.31 -14.45
N ARG A 161 -3.75 5.35 -13.66
CA ARG A 161 -3.78 6.73 -14.11
C ARG A 161 -2.61 7.53 -13.54
N SER A 162 -1.95 8.31 -14.40
CA SER A 162 -0.98 9.32 -14.01
C SER A 162 -1.11 10.57 -14.87
N VAL A 163 -0.46 11.65 -14.47
CA VAL A 163 -0.50 12.94 -15.17
C VAL A 163 0.91 13.48 -15.32
N SER A 164 1.23 13.92 -16.54
CA SER A 164 2.47 14.62 -16.85
C SER A 164 2.19 16.07 -17.19
N VAL A 165 2.95 17.01 -16.64
CA VAL A 165 2.80 18.46 -16.87
C VAL A 165 4.13 19.01 -17.36
N LYS A 166 4.15 19.53 -18.59
CA LYS A 166 5.31 20.13 -19.20
C LYS A 166 5.15 21.66 -19.28
N ASN A 167 6.21 22.37 -18.92
CA ASN A 167 6.30 23.78 -19.22
C ASN A 167 6.66 23.99 -20.70
N ALA A 168 5.65 24.26 -21.54
CA ALA A 168 5.80 24.55 -22.96
C ALA A 168 6.00 26.03 -23.28
N GLY A 169 5.97 26.90 -22.25
CA GLY A 169 6.19 28.34 -22.35
C GLY A 169 7.67 28.73 -22.34
N ASP A 170 7.92 30.05 -22.33
CA ASP A 170 9.25 30.65 -22.34
C ASP A 170 9.72 31.16 -20.96
N ARG A 171 8.93 31.00 -19.93
CA ARG A 171 9.18 31.45 -18.54
C ARG A 171 8.98 30.34 -17.54
N ASN A 172 9.68 30.46 -16.42
CA ASN A 172 9.47 29.53 -15.30
C ASN A 172 8.05 29.63 -14.74
N ILE A 173 7.50 28.47 -14.40
CA ILE A 173 6.21 28.33 -13.72
C ILE A 173 6.37 27.53 -12.44
N ARG A 174 5.38 27.64 -11.53
CA ARG A 174 5.30 26.80 -10.34
C ARG A 174 4.02 25.99 -10.38
N LEU A 175 4.17 24.68 -10.23
CA LEU A 175 3.04 23.82 -9.92
C LEU A 175 2.80 23.89 -8.42
N THR A 176 1.59 24.25 -8.00
CA THR A 176 1.18 24.29 -6.59
C THR A 176 0.18 23.20 -6.25
N LYS A 177 -0.31 22.48 -7.28
CA LYS A 177 -1.15 21.28 -7.17
C LYS A 177 -1.04 20.49 -8.47
N VAL A 178 -0.88 19.18 -8.37
CA VAL A 178 -1.04 18.22 -9.48
C VAL A 178 -1.60 16.94 -8.88
N TYR A 179 -2.89 16.67 -9.07
CA TYR A 179 -3.48 15.39 -8.71
C TYR A 179 -3.35 14.40 -9.87
N SER A 180 -3.25 13.13 -9.55
CA SER A 180 -3.05 12.06 -10.53
C SER A 180 -4.35 11.54 -11.10
N ALA A 181 -5.47 11.66 -10.37
CA ALA A 181 -6.77 11.16 -10.79
C ALA A 181 -7.91 12.10 -10.39
N CYS A 182 -8.95 12.11 -11.24
CA CYS A 182 -10.22 12.80 -11.03
C CYS A 182 -11.33 11.94 -11.65
N ILE A 183 -12.42 11.75 -10.94
CA ILE A 183 -13.62 11.08 -11.42
C ILE A 183 -14.83 11.90 -10.98
N ASP A 184 -15.60 12.38 -11.95
CA ASP A 184 -16.88 13.07 -11.73
C ASP A 184 -18.03 12.14 -12.07
N MET A 185 -18.98 11.92 -11.16
CA MET A 185 -20.17 11.12 -11.41
C MET A 185 -21.38 11.62 -10.60
N ASP A 186 -22.57 11.13 -10.93
CA ASP A 186 -23.75 11.38 -10.10
C ASP A 186 -23.60 10.64 -8.75
N ASP A 187 -24.12 11.25 -7.68
CA ASP A 187 -24.21 10.57 -6.40
C ASP A 187 -25.41 9.62 -6.37
N GLU A 188 -25.16 8.35 -6.15
CA GLU A 188 -26.13 7.30 -6.00
C GLU A 188 -26.35 6.88 -4.53
N ASP A 189 -26.30 7.84 -3.60
CA ASP A 189 -26.36 7.61 -2.15
C ASP A 189 -25.15 6.77 -1.67
N PHE A 190 -23.96 7.15 -2.13
CA PHE A 190 -22.73 6.45 -1.83
C PHE A 190 -22.27 6.60 -0.38
N GLU A 191 -21.57 5.57 0.09
CA GLU A 191 -20.74 5.61 1.29
C GLU A 191 -19.26 5.64 0.90
N MET A 192 -18.46 6.44 1.60
CA MET A 192 -17.00 6.46 1.47
C MET A 192 -16.39 5.50 2.48
N LEU A 193 -15.49 4.62 2.02
CA LEU A 193 -14.68 3.74 2.84
C LEU A 193 -13.23 4.24 2.84
N THR A 194 -12.64 4.35 4.03
CA THR A 194 -11.25 4.77 4.24
C THR A 194 -10.61 3.95 5.37
N LEU A 195 -9.28 4.00 5.47
CA LEU A 195 -8.52 3.29 6.48
C LEU A 195 -7.80 4.30 7.38
N HIS A 196 -8.04 4.20 8.66
CA HIS A 196 -7.52 5.09 9.70
C HIS A 196 -6.74 4.31 10.75
N GLY A 197 -6.08 5.01 11.65
CA GLY A 197 -5.42 4.35 12.77
C GLY A 197 -4.46 5.22 13.54
N SER A 198 -3.49 4.54 14.11
CA SER A 198 -2.36 5.11 14.84
C SER A 198 -1.22 4.10 14.82
N TRP A 199 -0.05 4.47 15.31
CA TRP A 199 0.99 3.50 15.63
C TRP A 199 0.42 2.33 16.46
N ALA A 200 0.75 1.10 16.08
CA ALA A 200 0.28 -0.15 16.69
C ALA A 200 -1.24 -0.41 16.58
N ARG A 201 -1.94 0.32 15.71
CA ARG A 201 -3.38 0.14 15.42
C ARG A 201 -3.69 0.68 14.02
N GLU A 202 -2.98 0.22 13.04
CA GLU A 202 -3.04 0.70 11.66
C GLU A 202 -4.27 0.18 10.92
N ARG A 203 -4.66 0.88 9.87
CA ARG A 203 -5.64 0.48 8.83
C ARG A 203 -7.00 -0.01 9.33
N GLN A 204 -7.55 0.66 10.34
CA GLN A 204 -8.91 0.40 10.80
C GLN A 204 -9.92 0.89 9.75
N ILE A 205 -10.81 0.01 9.30
CA ILE A 205 -11.81 0.32 8.28
C ILE A 205 -12.87 1.24 8.85
N GLU A 206 -13.15 2.36 8.17
CA GLU A 206 -14.25 3.26 8.48
C GLU A 206 -15.13 3.47 7.24
N ARG A 207 -16.45 3.44 7.44
CA ARG A 207 -17.46 3.73 6.41
C ARG A 207 -18.32 4.88 6.88
N ARG A 208 -18.56 5.86 5.99
CA ARG A 208 -19.39 7.03 6.27
C ARG A 208 -20.18 7.45 5.02
N PRO A 209 -21.42 7.95 5.16
CA PRO A 209 -22.17 8.50 4.05
C PRO A 209 -21.43 9.69 3.42
N ILE A 210 -21.51 9.84 2.09
CA ILE A 210 -21.02 11.02 1.40
C ILE A 210 -22.00 12.19 1.63
N ALA A 211 -21.51 13.29 2.14
CA ALA A 211 -22.27 14.49 2.46
C ALA A 211 -21.81 15.69 1.62
N TYR A 212 -22.63 16.73 1.52
CA TYR A 212 -22.27 17.96 0.83
C TYR A 212 -20.97 18.58 1.34
N GLY A 213 -20.16 19.06 0.42
CA GLY A 213 -18.83 19.56 0.69
C GLY A 213 -17.76 18.49 0.58
N LYS A 214 -16.61 18.69 1.21
CA LYS A 214 -15.40 17.87 1.05
C LYS A 214 -15.22 16.90 2.21
N GLN A 215 -14.95 15.65 1.89
CA GLN A 215 -14.53 14.60 2.81
C GLN A 215 -13.21 14.01 2.31
N SER A 216 -12.19 13.95 3.15
CA SER A 216 -10.86 13.53 2.74
C SER A 216 -10.16 12.70 3.78
N VAL A 217 -9.16 11.94 3.32
CA VAL A 217 -8.05 11.39 4.09
C VAL A 217 -6.76 11.90 3.50
N SER A 218 -5.78 12.21 4.35
CA SER A 218 -4.54 12.81 3.88
C SER A 218 -3.39 12.66 4.86
N SER A 219 -2.17 12.80 4.37
CA SER A 219 -0.98 12.91 5.20
C SER A 219 -0.13 14.11 4.80
N LEU A 220 0.39 14.81 5.80
CA LEU A 220 1.42 15.84 5.70
C LEU A 220 2.67 15.45 6.51
N ARG A 221 2.82 14.15 6.79
CA ARG A 221 3.86 13.62 7.68
C ARG A 221 5.15 13.27 6.96
N GLY A 222 5.20 13.47 5.64
CA GLY A 222 6.32 13.04 4.79
C GLY A 222 6.30 11.53 4.47
N GLU A 223 5.26 10.85 4.93
CA GLU A 223 4.98 9.44 4.71
C GLU A 223 3.49 9.20 4.51
N SER A 224 3.10 8.04 3.99
CA SER A 224 1.69 7.65 3.82
C SER A 224 0.93 7.55 5.15
N SER A 225 1.58 7.18 6.23
CA SER A 225 1.25 7.32 7.65
C SER A 225 0.44 6.18 8.30
N HIS A 226 0.59 6.05 9.63
CA HIS A 226 -0.26 5.16 10.44
C HIS A 226 -1.69 5.67 10.59
N GLN A 227 -1.88 7.01 10.51
CA GLN A 227 -3.14 7.66 10.84
C GLN A 227 -4.15 7.59 9.69
N ASP A 228 -3.66 7.75 8.47
CA ASP A 228 -4.46 7.72 7.27
C ASP A 228 -3.73 6.97 6.17
N HIS A 229 -4.47 6.16 5.40
CA HIS A 229 -3.91 5.34 4.34
C HIS A 229 -4.18 5.94 2.97
N PRO A 230 -3.27 5.86 1.99
CA PRO A 230 -3.44 6.45 0.66
C PRO A 230 -4.41 5.67 -0.23
N PHE A 231 -5.55 5.29 0.35
CA PHE A 231 -6.64 4.55 -0.27
C PHE A 231 -7.99 5.14 0.10
N MET A 232 -8.90 5.17 -0.86
CA MET A 232 -10.32 5.34 -0.61
C MET A 232 -11.14 4.47 -1.56
N ALA A 233 -12.31 4.07 -1.11
CA ALA A 233 -13.34 3.54 -1.98
C ALA A 233 -14.65 4.27 -1.73
N TRP A 234 -15.50 4.35 -2.75
CA TRP A 234 -16.89 4.73 -2.58
C TRP A 234 -17.77 3.63 -3.16
N MET A 235 -18.90 3.41 -2.52
CA MET A 235 -19.72 2.25 -2.81
C MET A 235 -21.20 2.56 -2.59
N THR A 236 -22.08 1.86 -3.28
CA THR A 236 -23.51 1.94 -3.06
C THR A 236 -23.87 1.53 -1.63
N LYS A 237 -24.87 2.19 -1.06
CA LYS A 237 -25.31 1.91 0.30
C LYS A 237 -25.73 0.45 0.48
N GLY A 238 -25.24 -0.15 1.56
CA GLY A 238 -25.54 -1.55 1.87
C GLY A 238 -24.63 -2.56 1.16
N THR A 239 -23.61 -2.11 0.45
CA THR A 239 -22.56 -2.98 -0.11
C THR A 239 -21.90 -3.82 0.98
N ASP A 240 -21.74 -5.11 0.70
CA ASP A 240 -21.03 -6.07 1.56
C ASP A 240 -19.86 -6.75 0.82
N GLN A 241 -19.40 -7.90 1.30
CA GLN A 241 -18.28 -8.63 0.69
C GLN A 241 -18.64 -9.26 -0.67
N THR A 242 -19.92 -9.43 -1.00
CA THR A 242 -20.40 -10.22 -2.14
C THR A 242 -21.37 -9.49 -3.04
N THR A 243 -21.85 -8.31 -2.65
CA THR A 243 -22.87 -7.55 -3.40
C THR A 243 -22.62 -6.04 -3.31
N GLY A 244 -23.00 -5.32 -4.36
CA GLY A 244 -22.97 -3.86 -4.45
C GLY A 244 -21.82 -3.33 -5.30
N ASP A 245 -22.00 -2.12 -5.79
CA ASP A 245 -21.00 -1.44 -6.61
C ASP A 245 -19.93 -0.79 -5.72
N VAL A 246 -18.68 -1.03 -6.05
CA VAL A 246 -17.50 -0.52 -5.35
C VAL A 246 -16.53 0.09 -6.34
N TYR A 247 -16.11 1.31 -6.08
CA TYR A 247 -15.09 2.04 -6.82
C TYR A 247 -13.90 2.27 -5.90
N GLY A 248 -12.77 1.61 -6.18
CA GLY A 248 -11.53 1.73 -5.41
C GLY A 248 -10.53 2.67 -6.09
N MET A 249 -9.83 3.46 -5.29
CA MET A 249 -8.77 4.36 -5.72
C MET A 249 -7.59 4.26 -4.76
N HIS A 250 -6.39 3.93 -5.25
CA HIS A 250 -5.21 3.71 -4.43
C HIS A 250 -3.97 4.39 -5.02
N PHE A 251 -3.23 5.14 -4.19
CA PHE A 251 -2.10 5.95 -4.61
C PHE A 251 -0.77 5.22 -4.51
N VAL A 252 -0.04 5.13 -5.61
CA VAL A 252 1.30 4.51 -5.67
C VAL A 252 2.35 5.54 -5.25
N TYR A 253 2.32 5.89 -3.97
CA TYR A 253 3.21 6.92 -3.43
C TYR A 253 3.36 6.80 -1.90
N SER A 254 4.58 7.00 -1.40
CA SER A 254 4.91 6.81 0.02
C SER A 254 5.09 8.12 0.80
N GLY A 255 4.71 9.27 0.22
CA GLY A 255 4.84 10.59 0.83
C GLY A 255 3.50 11.28 1.13
N ASN A 256 3.53 12.61 1.22
CA ASN A 256 2.35 13.42 1.48
C ASN A 256 1.29 13.24 0.39
N PHE A 257 0.08 12.87 0.78
CA PHE A 257 -1.01 12.58 -0.15
C PHE A 257 -2.33 13.18 0.31
N ILE A 258 -3.26 13.29 -0.62
CA ILE A 258 -4.68 13.54 -0.35
C ILE A 258 -5.54 12.64 -1.24
N ALA A 259 -6.56 12.04 -0.64
CA ALA A 259 -7.69 11.40 -1.32
C ALA A 259 -8.97 12.06 -0.83
N GLN A 260 -9.80 12.57 -1.74
CA GLN A 260 -10.92 13.41 -1.39
C GLN A 260 -12.13 13.14 -2.28
N ILE A 261 -13.33 13.15 -1.67
CA ILE A 261 -14.61 13.21 -2.38
C ILE A 261 -15.29 14.52 -2.02
N GLU A 262 -15.75 15.26 -3.03
CA GLU A 262 -16.56 16.47 -2.90
C GLU A 262 -17.94 16.23 -3.50
N LYS A 263 -19.01 16.38 -2.68
CA LYS A 263 -20.38 16.39 -3.18
C LYS A 263 -20.82 17.83 -3.44
N SER A 264 -21.24 18.08 -4.69
CA SER A 264 -21.67 19.41 -5.15
C SER A 264 -23.14 19.68 -4.85
N GLN A 265 -23.55 20.94 -5.06
CA GLN A 265 -24.95 21.38 -4.95
C GLN A 265 -25.91 20.74 -5.98
N PHE A 266 -25.37 20.04 -6.96
CA PHE A 266 -26.14 19.38 -8.04
C PHE A 266 -26.22 17.85 -7.85
N ASP A 267 -25.94 17.36 -6.63
CA ASP A 267 -25.90 15.94 -6.32
C ASP A 267 -24.94 15.12 -7.21
N SER A 268 -23.82 15.74 -7.57
CA SER A 268 -22.70 15.06 -8.20
C SER A 268 -21.52 14.94 -7.23
N ILE A 269 -20.71 13.94 -7.38
CA ILE A 269 -19.48 13.75 -6.63
C ILE A 269 -18.27 13.92 -7.54
N ARG A 270 -17.20 14.47 -6.97
CA ARG A 270 -15.86 14.49 -7.55
C ARG A 270 -14.90 13.77 -6.63
N ALA A 271 -14.35 12.66 -7.08
CA ALA A 271 -13.29 11.92 -6.38
C ALA A 271 -11.93 12.30 -6.98
N VAL A 272 -10.99 12.73 -6.14
CA VAL A 272 -9.62 13.10 -6.55
C VAL A 272 -8.58 12.45 -5.65
N MET A 273 -7.39 12.18 -6.22
CA MET A 273 -6.25 11.65 -5.47
C MET A 273 -4.93 12.15 -6.07
N GLY A 274 -3.98 12.46 -5.20
CA GLY A 274 -2.64 12.88 -5.63
C GLY A 274 -1.77 13.37 -4.48
N ILE A 275 -0.63 13.99 -4.82
CA ILE A 275 0.24 14.63 -3.84
C ILE A 275 -0.52 15.76 -3.14
N HIS A 276 -0.39 15.83 -1.80
CA HIS A 276 -1.02 16.88 -1.01
C HIS A 276 -0.50 18.26 -1.42
N SER A 277 -1.42 19.17 -1.73
CA SER A 277 -1.06 20.52 -2.24
C SER A 277 -0.55 21.48 -1.17
N GLU A 278 -0.81 21.20 0.12
CA GLU A 278 -0.30 22.05 1.21
C GLU A 278 1.21 21.83 1.37
N GLY A 279 1.97 22.91 1.27
CA GLY A 279 3.42 22.88 1.33
C GLY A 279 4.11 22.38 0.06
N PHE A 280 3.35 21.99 -0.98
CA PHE A 280 3.90 21.54 -2.26
C PHE A 280 4.04 22.72 -3.22
N GLU A 281 5.25 22.98 -3.69
CA GLU A 281 5.55 23.83 -4.84
C GLU A 281 6.64 23.16 -5.67
N TRP A 282 6.44 23.06 -6.98
CA TRP A 282 7.44 22.51 -7.89
C TRP A 282 7.74 23.49 -9.02
N TRP A 283 9.00 23.85 -9.16
CA TRP A 283 9.47 24.71 -10.24
C TRP A 283 9.65 23.92 -11.52
N LEU A 284 9.11 24.46 -12.62
CA LEU A 284 9.40 24.00 -13.97
C LEU A 284 10.00 25.13 -14.78
N THR A 285 11.23 24.96 -15.24
CA THR A 285 11.85 25.82 -16.27
C THR A 285 11.30 25.44 -17.65
N PRO A 286 11.44 26.31 -18.67
CA PRO A 286 10.99 25.99 -20.03
C PRO A 286 11.52 24.64 -20.51
N GLY A 287 10.62 23.78 -20.99
CA GLY A 287 10.90 22.44 -21.48
C GLY A 287 10.96 21.34 -20.41
N GLU A 288 10.99 21.67 -19.12
CA GLU A 288 10.94 20.67 -18.06
C GLU A 288 9.54 20.08 -17.86
N THR A 289 9.51 18.85 -17.40
CA THR A 289 8.30 18.06 -17.14
C THR A 289 8.26 17.58 -15.71
N PHE A 290 7.10 17.66 -15.07
CA PHE A 290 6.76 17.00 -13.81
C PHE A 290 5.78 15.87 -14.09
N THR A 291 6.03 14.68 -13.56
CA THR A 291 5.09 13.56 -13.65
C THR A 291 4.60 13.21 -12.25
N ALA A 292 3.28 13.19 -12.07
CA ALA A 292 2.64 12.81 -10.83
C ALA A 292 2.68 11.29 -10.63
N PRO A 293 2.75 10.79 -9.38
CA PRO A 293 2.68 9.37 -9.09
C PRO A 293 1.40 8.72 -9.61
N GLU A 294 1.45 7.42 -9.83
CA GLU A 294 0.33 6.64 -10.37
C GLU A 294 -0.80 6.44 -9.35
N VAL A 295 -2.04 6.39 -9.83
CA VAL A 295 -3.23 5.95 -9.09
C VAL A 295 -3.75 4.67 -9.74
N VAL A 296 -4.09 3.69 -8.92
CA VAL A 296 -4.74 2.43 -9.31
C VAL A 296 -6.25 2.59 -9.11
N LEU A 297 -7.02 2.41 -10.17
CA LEU A 297 -8.48 2.42 -10.17
C LEU A 297 -9.01 1.00 -10.38
N THR A 298 -9.96 0.57 -9.57
CA THR A 298 -10.67 -0.70 -9.76
C THR A 298 -12.15 -0.54 -9.48
N TYR A 299 -12.97 -1.27 -10.20
CA TYR A 299 -14.41 -1.34 -10.00
C TYR A 299 -14.86 -2.78 -9.80
N SER A 300 -15.84 -2.97 -8.92
CA SER A 300 -16.52 -4.26 -8.72
C SER A 300 -18.02 -4.06 -8.57
N HIS A 301 -18.81 -4.90 -9.24
CA HIS A 301 -20.25 -5.04 -9.01
C HIS A 301 -20.59 -6.11 -7.96
N ASP A 302 -19.61 -6.94 -7.62
CA ASP A 302 -19.74 -8.08 -6.73
C ASP A 302 -19.18 -7.78 -5.32
N GLY A 303 -19.33 -6.54 -4.87
CA GLY A 303 -18.98 -6.10 -3.52
C GLY A 303 -17.47 -5.91 -3.27
N LEU A 304 -17.13 -5.72 -2.00
CA LEU A 304 -15.75 -5.47 -1.54
C LEU A 304 -14.82 -6.65 -1.81
N GLY A 305 -15.28 -7.88 -1.67
CA GLY A 305 -14.47 -9.06 -1.86
C GLY A 305 -13.90 -9.18 -3.28
N GLN A 306 -14.66 -8.80 -4.31
CA GLN A 306 -14.14 -8.80 -5.67
C GLN A 306 -13.15 -7.65 -5.91
N MET A 307 -13.42 -6.45 -5.40
CA MET A 307 -12.43 -5.35 -5.40
C MET A 307 -11.11 -5.80 -4.76
N THR A 308 -11.18 -6.46 -3.61
CA THR A 308 -10.01 -7.01 -2.91
C THR A 308 -9.20 -7.96 -3.81
N ARG A 309 -9.86 -8.92 -4.45
CA ARG A 309 -9.18 -9.89 -5.34
C ARG A 309 -8.58 -9.23 -6.58
N ASN A 310 -9.27 -8.26 -7.19
CA ASN A 310 -8.74 -7.46 -8.30
C ASN A 310 -7.40 -6.79 -7.89
N LEU A 311 -7.38 -6.12 -6.74
CA LEU A 311 -6.19 -5.45 -6.23
C LEU A 311 -5.08 -6.45 -5.85
N HIS A 312 -5.42 -7.60 -5.23
CA HIS A 312 -4.44 -8.62 -4.89
C HIS A 312 -3.75 -9.18 -6.13
N ASP A 313 -4.51 -9.50 -7.17
CA ASP A 313 -3.97 -10.01 -8.43
C ASP A 313 -3.13 -8.95 -9.13
N PHE A 314 -3.64 -7.72 -9.20
CA PHE A 314 -2.91 -6.62 -9.78
C PHE A 314 -1.55 -6.37 -9.09
N TYR A 315 -1.51 -6.32 -7.76
CA TYR A 315 -0.24 -6.09 -7.05
C TYR A 315 0.74 -7.25 -7.21
N ARG A 316 0.25 -8.49 -7.20
CA ARG A 316 1.09 -9.65 -7.48
C ARG A 316 1.68 -9.61 -8.90
N CYS A 317 0.85 -9.35 -9.90
CA CYS A 317 1.27 -9.46 -11.30
C CYS A 317 2.01 -8.23 -11.81
N HIS A 318 1.68 -7.03 -11.33
CA HIS A 318 2.04 -5.78 -11.99
C HIS A 318 2.68 -4.72 -11.08
N MET A 319 2.98 -5.04 -9.82
CA MET A 319 3.59 -4.08 -8.90
C MET A 319 4.84 -4.63 -8.20
N ILE A 320 4.79 -5.84 -7.67
CA ILE A 320 5.88 -6.42 -6.88
C ILE A 320 6.90 -7.06 -7.82
N ARG A 321 8.12 -6.48 -7.90
CA ARG A 321 9.19 -6.94 -8.81
C ARG A 321 10.06 -8.04 -8.24
N SER A 322 9.97 -8.30 -6.93
CA SER A 322 10.86 -9.23 -6.25
C SER A 322 10.66 -10.67 -6.70
N ARG A 323 11.76 -11.41 -6.87
CA ARG A 323 11.74 -12.87 -7.10
C ARG A 323 11.01 -13.65 -6.00
N TYR A 324 10.94 -13.08 -4.79
CA TYR A 324 10.23 -13.69 -3.67
C TYR A 324 8.71 -13.67 -3.80
N LEU A 325 8.16 -12.97 -4.79
CA LEU A 325 6.72 -12.99 -5.06
C LEU A 325 6.18 -14.43 -5.16
N HIS A 326 6.88 -15.31 -5.90
CA HIS A 326 6.50 -16.71 -6.11
C HIS A 326 7.30 -17.72 -5.28
N GLN A 327 7.99 -17.26 -4.23
CA GLN A 327 8.81 -18.12 -3.38
C GLN A 327 8.37 -18.03 -1.93
N LYS A 328 8.41 -19.16 -1.22
CA LYS A 328 8.23 -19.19 0.23
C LYS A 328 9.30 -18.32 0.89
N ARG A 329 8.87 -17.46 1.82
CA ARG A 329 9.80 -16.76 2.69
C ARG A 329 10.33 -17.73 3.72
N PRO A 330 11.59 -17.61 4.14
CA PRO A 330 12.11 -18.39 5.25
C PRO A 330 11.35 -18.01 6.54
N VAL A 331 11.01 -18.99 7.35
CA VAL A 331 10.49 -18.73 8.69
C VAL A 331 11.61 -18.09 9.51
N LEU A 332 11.40 -16.85 9.93
CA LEU A 332 12.42 -16.10 10.67
C LEU A 332 12.11 -16.01 12.17
N ILE A 333 13.14 -15.72 12.95
CA ILE A 333 13.04 -15.20 14.31
C ILE A 333 13.81 -13.90 14.40
N ASN A 334 13.13 -12.85 14.89
CA ASN A 334 13.71 -11.55 15.14
C ASN A 334 13.96 -11.40 16.64
N ASN A 335 15.10 -10.79 17.04
CA ASN A 335 15.45 -10.67 18.45
C ASN A 335 14.90 -9.42 19.13
N TRP A 336 14.17 -8.52 18.43
CA TRP A 336 13.76 -7.24 19.02
C TRP A 336 12.93 -7.44 20.32
N GLU A 337 11.80 -8.12 20.25
CA GLU A 337 10.99 -8.36 21.44
C GLU A 337 11.64 -9.34 22.44
N ALA A 338 12.61 -10.13 21.98
CA ALA A 338 13.34 -11.05 22.85
C ALA A 338 14.35 -10.35 23.78
N THR A 339 15.01 -9.30 23.29
CA THR A 339 16.18 -8.73 23.98
C THR A 339 16.23 -7.21 23.99
N TYR A 340 15.49 -6.54 23.08
CA TYR A 340 15.66 -5.11 22.78
C TYR A 340 17.15 -4.80 22.54
N PHE A 341 17.70 -3.79 23.19
CA PHE A 341 19.12 -3.42 23.06
C PHE A 341 20.08 -4.31 23.89
N ASP A 342 19.57 -5.17 24.78
CA ASP A 342 20.40 -6.02 25.67
C ASP A 342 20.72 -7.37 25.01
N PHE A 343 21.58 -7.35 23.99
CA PHE A 343 22.09 -8.56 23.36
C PHE A 343 23.59 -8.48 23.06
N ASP A 344 24.17 -9.64 22.86
CA ASP A 344 25.54 -9.84 22.40
C ASP A 344 25.60 -11.10 21.52
N THR A 345 26.80 -11.41 21.00
CA THR A 345 27.04 -12.61 20.18
C THR A 345 26.54 -13.88 20.85
N ASP A 346 26.80 -14.06 22.14
CA ASP A 346 26.47 -15.31 22.85
C ASP A 346 24.96 -15.50 22.98
N LYS A 347 24.20 -14.42 23.28
CA LYS A 347 22.72 -14.44 23.32
C LYS A 347 22.12 -14.74 21.96
N LEU A 348 22.61 -14.08 20.90
CA LEU A 348 22.11 -14.30 19.53
C LEU A 348 22.38 -15.74 19.07
N LEU A 349 23.56 -16.29 19.35
CA LEU A 349 23.86 -17.68 19.02
C LEU A 349 23.06 -18.69 19.84
N ALA A 350 22.68 -18.36 21.08
CA ALA A 350 21.77 -19.19 21.87
C ALA A 350 20.37 -19.23 21.26
N ILE A 351 19.84 -18.07 20.83
CA ILE A 351 18.56 -17.97 20.10
C ILE A 351 18.65 -18.75 18.77
N ALA A 352 19.72 -18.53 17.98
CA ALA A 352 19.92 -19.19 16.69
C ALA A 352 19.97 -20.71 16.82
N LYS A 353 20.67 -21.23 17.84
CA LYS A 353 20.75 -22.67 18.07
C LYS A 353 19.40 -23.28 18.41
N SER A 354 18.66 -22.66 19.32
CA SER A 354 17.30 -23.13 19.65
C SER A 354 16.34 -23.02 18.46
N ALA A 355 16.45 -21.95 17.66
CA ALA A 355 15.67 -21.75 16.45
C ALA A 355 15.91 -22.87 15.40
N ALA A 356 17.17 -23.19 15.13
CA ALA A 356 17.56 -24.26 14.22
C ALA A 356 17.03 -25.64 14.67
N GLU A 357 17.09 -25.93 15.98
CA GLU A 357 16.59 -27.19 16.57
C GLU A 357 15.08 -27.39 16.35
N HIS A 358 14.32 -26.29 16.14
CA HIS A 358 12.85 -26.32 15.97
C HIS A 358 12.37 -26.01 14.55
N GLY A 359 13.30 -25.90 13.58
CA GLY A 359 12.97 -25.77 12.15
C GLY A 359 12.78 -24.32 11.70
N ILE A 360 13.10 -23.31 12.51
CA ILE A 360 13.20 -21.91 12.05
C ILE A 360 14.39 -21.80 11.11
N GLU A 361 14.31 -20.94 10.10
CA GLU A 361 15.21 -20.93 8.95
C GLU A 361 16.13 -19.70 8.87
N MET A 362 15.79 -18.62 9.61
CA MET A 362 16.54 -17.37 9.58
C MET A 362 16.57 -16.70 10.96
N LEU A 363 17.73 -16.18 11.34
CA LEU A 363 17.87 -15.22 12.46
C LEU A 363 17.96 -13.80 11.89
N VAL A 364 17.13 -12.88 12.40
CA VAL A 364 17.21 -11.45 12.09
C VAL A 364 17.72 -10.71 13.32
N MET A 365 18.86 -10.03 13.17
CA MET A 365 19.43 -9.14 14.18
C MET A 365 18.82 -7.74 14.00
N ASP A 366 18.02 -7.32 14.98
CA ASP A 366 17.35 -6.02 14.99
C ASP A 366 18.22 -4.89 15.55
N ASP A 367 17.64 -3.73 15.89
CA ASP A 367 18.31 -2.49 16.33
C ASP A 367 19.30 -2.71 17.50
N GLY A 368 20.44 -2.02 17.43
CA GLY A 368 21.44 -2.00 18.54
C GLY A 368 22.78 -2.67 18.25
N TRP A 369 23.06 -3.11 17.02
CA TRP A 369 24.28 -3.82 16.65
C TRP A 369 25.47 -2.91 16.26
N PHE A 370 25.22 -1.60 16.03
CA PHE A 370 26.17 -0.63 15.44
C PHE A 370 26.52 0.50 16.39
N GLY A 371 27.62 1.21 16.10
CA GLY A 371 28.07 2.39 16.84
C GLY A 371 28.15 2.16 18.35
N HIS A 372 27.53 3.03 19.12
CA HIS A 372 27.36 2.93 20.58
C HIS A 372 25.90 2.72 20.98
N ARG A 373 25.10 2.17 20.09
CA ARG A 373 23.66 2.03 20.19
C ARG A 373 23.24 1.03 21.26
N ASN A 374 23.01 1.53 22.46
CA ASN A 374 22.48 0.75 23.60
C ASN A 374 21.10 1.24 24.06
N ASP A 375 20.59 2.26 23.39
CA ASP A 375 19.27 2.86 23.52
C ASP A 375 18.92 3.56 22.18
N ASP A 376 17.74 4.16 22.10
CA ASP A 376 17.26 4.85 20.90
C ASP A 376 17.78 6.29 20.72
N ALA A 377 18.68 6.79 21.59
CA ALA A 377 19.13 8.17 21.61
C ALA A 377 20.45 8.41 20.83
N THR A 378 21.14 7.35 20.41
CA THR A 378 22.49 7.46 19.86
C THR A 378 22.68 6.75 18.52
N SER A 379 23.76 7.12 17.80
CA SER A 379 24.44 6.35 16.75
C SER A 379 23.71 6.13 15.43
N LEU A 380 22.45 6.54 15.22
CA LEU A 380 21.87 6.49 13.86
C LEU A 380 22.73 7.34 12.92
N GLY A 381 23.11 6.75 11.78
CA GLY A 381 24.08 7.28 10.83
C GLY A 381 25.47 6.63 10.93
N ASP A 382 25.80 6.02 12.04
CA ASP A 382 27.11 5.40 12.33
C ASP A 382 27.06 3.88 12.08
N TRP A 383 26.96 3.48 10.82
CA TRP A 383 26.72 2.09 10.41
C TRP A 383 27.97 1.21 10.47
N PHE A 384 28.72 1.26 11.58
CA PHE A 384 29.84 0.36 11.85
C PHE A 384 29.54 -0.55 13.04
N VAL A 385 29.99 -1.79 12.95
CA VAL A 385 29.67 -2.83 13.94
C VAL A 385 30.20 -2.48 15.31
N ASN A 386 29.38 -2.62 16.34
CA ASN A 386 29.81 -2.53 17.74
C ASN A 386 30.47 -3.85 18.17
N GLU A 387 31.80 -3.92 18.07
CA GLU A 387 32.57 -5.13 18.40
C GLU A 387 32.54 -5.49 19.90
N ASN A 388 32.12 -4.57 20.78
CA ASN A 388 31.92 -4.90 22.20
C ASN A 388 30.67 -5.79 22.40
N LYS A 389 29.66 -5.62 21.56
CA LYS A 389 28.44 -6.46 21.53
C LYS A 389 28.62 -7.63 20.58
N ILE A 390 29.03 -7.37 19.35
CA ILE A 390 29.20 -8.38 18.30
C ILE A 390 30.68 -8.79 18.27
N LYS A 391 31.07 -9.61 19.25
CA LYS A 391 32.44 -10.09 19.41
C LYS A 391 32.89 -10.89 18.21
N GLY A 392 34.02 -10.51 17.65
CA GLY A 392 34.55 -11.10 16.43
C GLY A 392 34.02 -10.48 15.13
N GLY A 393 33.18 -9.48 15.25
CA GLY A 393 32.60 -8.75 14.13
C GLY A 393 31.40 -9.44 13.45
N LEU A 394 30.74 -8.72 12.55
CA LEU A 394 29.51 -9.17 11.89
C LEU A 394 29.73 -10.48 11.10
N LYS A 395 30.83 -10.55 10.35
CA LYS A 395 31.12 -11.75 9.55
C LYS A 395 31.26 -13.02 10.43
N HIS A 396 31.88 -12.91 11.60
CA HIS A 396 32.00 -14.05 12.51
C HIS A 396 30.62 -14.53 13.00
N LEU A 397 29.74 -13.58 13.43
CA LEU A 397 28.40 -13.93 13.87
C LEU A 397 27.60 -14.61 12.76
N VAL A 398 27.63 -14.04 11.54
CA VAL A 398 26.93 -14.59 10.38
C VAL A 398 27.44 -15.99 10.02
N ASP A 399 28.77 -16.18 10.00
CA ASP A 399 29.36 -17.49 9.72
C ASP A 399 28.94 -18.56 10.76
N GLU A 400 28.86 -18.19 12.06
CA GLU A 400 28.41 -19.11 13.11
C GLU A 400 26.91 -19.44 12.98
N VAL A 401 26.06 -18.46 12.64
CA VAL A 401 24.63 -18.68 12.36
C VAL A 401 24.44 -19.58 11.12
N ASN A 402 25.20 -19.33 10.05
CA ASN A 402 25.14 -20.18 8.83
C ASN A 402 25.61 -21.61 9.09
N LYS A 403 26.55 -21.87 10.01
CA LYS A 403 26.96 -23.24 10.40
C LYS A 403 25.82 -24.01 11.08
N LEU A 404 24.85 -23.33 11.67
CA LEU A 404 23.64 -23.95 12.23
C LEU A 404 22.58 -24.27 11.15
N GLY A 405 22.83 -23.90 9.90
CA GLY A 405 21.89 -24.04 8.78
C GLY A 405 20.91 -22.90 8.63
N LEU A 406 21.04 -21.84 9.41
CA LEU A 406 20.17 -20.67 9.34
C LEU A 406 20.72 -19.63 8.36
N LYS A 407 19.80 -18.91 7.72
CA LYS A 407 20.06 -17.65 7.03
C LYS A 407 20.22 -16.52 8.05
N PHE A 408 20.76 -15.39 7.60
CA PHE A 408 20.95 -14.23 8.45
C PHE A 408 20.33 -12.96 7.82
N GLY A 409 19.60 -12.21 8.65
CA GLY A 409 19.03 -10.92 8.33
C GLY A 409 19.49 -9.82 9.28
N ILE A 410 19.38 -8.57 8.82
CA ILE A 410 19.82 -7.39 9.58
C ILE A 410 18.79 -6.26 9.47
N TRP A 411 18.61 -5.53 10.56
CA TRP A 411 17.83 -4.29 10.61
C TRP A 411 18.71 -3.08 10.36
N MET A 412 18.17 -2.10 9.63
CA MET A 412 18.78 -0.78 9.41
C MET A 412 17.69 0.31 9.37
N GLU A 413 18.04 1.52 9.84
CA GLU A 413 17.22 2.72 9.75
C GLU A 413 18.03 3.85 9.06
N PRO A 414 18.33 3.73 7.77
CA PRO A 414 19.36 4.54 7.13
C PRO A 414 18.90 5.95 6.72
N GLU A 415 17.62 6.27 6.89
CA GLU A 415 17.04 7.58 6.59
C GLU A 415 17.18 8.57 7.75
N MET A 416 17.63 8.11 8.92
CA MET A 416 17.66 8.87 10.17
C MET A 416 19.08 9.13 10.65
N ILE A 417 19.23 10.13 11.52
CA ILE A 417 20.50 10.50 12.13
C ILE A 417 20.27 10.91 13.60
N SER A 418 21.08 10.39 14.52
CA SER A 418 21.04 10.81 15.93
C SER A 418 21.86 12.08 16.12
N PRO A 419 21.43 13.03 16.97
CA PRO A 419 22.26 14.15 17.40
C PRO A 419 23.59 13.68 18.01
N ASP A 420 23.54 12.58 18.76
CA ASP A 420 24.72 11.91 19.28
C ASP A 420 25.17 10.79 18.35
N SER A 421 25.75 11.19 17.20
CA SER A 421 26.42 10.31 16.24
C SER A 421 27.68 10.97 15.70
N GLU A 422 28.62 10.18 15.23
CA GLU A 422 29.82 10.66 14.53
C GLU A 422 29.45 11.38 13.24
N LEU A 423 28.45 10.87 12.52
CA LEU A 423 27.96 11.46 11.29
C LEU A 423 27.41 12.88 11.55
N TYR A 424 26.57 13.08 12.57
CA TYR A 424 26.00 14.39 12.86
C TYR A 424 27.06 15.40 13.32
N ARG A 425 28.04 14.96 14.11
CA ARG A 425 29.17 15.82 14.51
C ARG A 425 29.98 16.30 13.31
N LYS A 426 30.11 15.47 12.28
CA LYS A 426 30.87 15.76 11.07
C LYS A 426 30.06 16.56 10.04
N HIS A 427 28.78 16.25 9.89
CA HIS A 427 27.88 16.81 8.89
C HIS A 427 26.51 17.18 9.50
N PRO A 428 26.43 18.19 10.39
CA PRO A 428 25.17 18.61 10.98
C PRO A 428 24.21 19.22 9.94
N ASP A 429 24.73 19.68 8.81
CA ASP A 429 23.98 20.22 7.68
C ASP A 429 23.31 19.15 6.79
N TRP A 430 23.53 17.86 7.07
CA TRP A 430 22.91 16.77 6.35
C TRP A 430 21.53 16.35 6.91
N ALA A 431 21.18 16.86 8.07
CA ALA A 431 19.82 16.73 8.61
C ALA A 431 18.92 17.85 8.08
N PHE A 432 17.64 17.56 7.86
CA PHE A 432 16.67 18.63 7.63
C PHE A 432 16.66 19.62 8.80
N ALA A 433 16.75 20.90 8.48
CA ALA A 433 16.71 21.98 9.45
C ALA A 433 16.22 23.29 8.81
N VAL A 434 15.47 24.06 9.57
CA VAL A 434 15.08 25.41 9.20
C VAL A 434 16.02 26.40 9.89
N PRO A 435 16.66 27.30 9.15
CA PRO A 435 17.56 28.28 9.74
C PRO A 435 16.91 29.05 10.92
N GLU A 436 17.71 29.34 11.94
CA GLU A 436 17.28 30.07 13.16
C GLU A 436 16.24 29.36 14.03
N ARG A 437 15.97 28.06 13.77
CA ARG A 437 15.10 27.23 14.61
C ARG A 437 15.87 26.04 15.20
N THR A 438 15.49 25.65 16.40
CA THR A 438 15.94 24.36 16.95
C THR A 438 15.17 23.25 16.28
N ALA A 439 15.87 22.29 15.71
CA ALA A 439 15.24 21.15 15.05
C ALA A 439 14.44 20.30 16.06
N THR A 440 13.28 19.84 15.62
CA THR A 440 12.39 19.00 16.43
C THR A 440 12.91 17.57 16.47
N LEU A 441 13.03 17.00 17.67
CA LEU A 441 13.31 15.60 17.87
C LEU A 441 12.01 14.79 17.89
N SER A 442 12.03 13.63 17.27
CA SER A 442 11.05 12.59 17.46
C SER A 442 11.80 11.28 17.59
N ARG A 443 11.51 10.47 18.60
CA ARG A 443 12.27 9.26 18.96
C ARG A 443 13.78 9.52 19.07
N ASN A 444 14.15 10.68 19.61
CA ASN A 444 15.54 11.13 19.82
C ASN A 444 16.39 11.25 18.52
N GLN A 445 15.77 11.37 17.35
CA GLN A 445 16.47 11.40 16.06
C GLN A 445 15.99 12.53 15.15
N TYR A 446 16.84 12.90 14.17
CA TYR A 446 16.57 13.78 13.06
C TYR A 446 16.42 12.98 11.77
N VAL A 447 15.95 13.64 10.72
CA VAL A 447 15.80 13.08 9.36
C VAL A 447 16.97 13.54 8.51
N LEU A 448 17.62 12.62 7.78
CA LEU A 448 18.62 12.97 6.78
C LEU A 448 17.97 13.64 5.57
N ASP A 449 18.63 14.65 5.03
CA ASP A 449 18.20 15.34 3.81
C ASP A 449 18.49 14.50 2.56
N LEU A 450 17.62 13.53 2.29
CA LEU A 450 17.70 12.66 1.11
C LEU A 450 17.38 13.38 -0.21
N SER A 451 17.00 14.65 -0.18
CA SER A 451 16.92 15.46 -1.39
C SER A 451 18.31 15.72 -2.02
N ARG A 452 19.38 15.63 -1.21
CA ARG A 452 20.77 15.85 -1.59
C ARG A 452 21.44 14.57 -2.07
N LYS A 453 22.10 14.66 -3.22
CA LYS A 453 22.78 13.50 -3.84
C LYS A 453 23.90 12.93 -2.97
N GLU A 454 24.75 13.80 -2.40
CA GLU A 454 25.86 13.37 -1.55
C GLU A 454 25.42 12.64 -0.29
N VAL A 455 24.25 13.01 0.28
CA VAL A 455 23.67 12.30 1.43
C VAL A 455 23.20 10.92 1.02
N ARG A 456 22.49 10.82 -0.10
CA ARG A 456 22.06 9.52 -0.65
C ARG A 456 23.25 8.61 -0.98
N ASP A 457 24.30 9.15 -1.61
CA ASP A 457 25.48 8.37 -1.96
C ASP A 457 26.18 7.82 -0.71
N TYR A 458 26.32 8.64 0.34
CA TYR A 458 26.86 8.19 1.62
C TYR A 458 26.01 7.10 2.28
N VAL A 459 24.70 7.33 2.38
CA VAL A 459 23.75 6.35 2.96
C VAL A 459 23.85 5.04 2.20
N TYR A 460 23.83 5.11 0.87
CA TYR A 460 23.92 3.91 0.04
C TYR A 460 25.24 3.16 0.24
N GLU A 461 26.37 3.87 0.28
CA GLU A 461 27.69 3.27 0.53
C GLU A 461 27.73 2.55 1.88
N CYS A 462 27.14 3.13 2.93
CA CYS A 462 27.06 2.50 4.24
C CYS A 462 26.24 1.20 4.18
N VAL A 463 25.05 1.24 3.61
CA VAL A 463 24.15 0.06 3.47
C VAL A 463 24.83 -1.03 2.64
N HIS A 464 25.38 -0.67 1.48
CA HIS A 464 26.10 -1.58 0.59
C HIS A 464 27.27 -2.27 1.29
N ASN A 465 28.08 -1.51 2.03
CA ASN A 465 29.22 -2.05 2.75
C ASN A 465 28.82 -3.04 3.84
N VAL A 466 27.75 -2.75 4.58
CA VAL A 466 27.22 -3.67 5.61
C VAL A 466 26.76 -4.98 4.96
N ILE A 467 25.92 -4.91 3.93
CA ILE A 467 25.39 -6.11 3.26
C ILE A 467 26.52 -6.94 2.62
N SER A 468 27.49 -6.28 1.99
CA SER A 468 28.63 -6.95 1.34
C SER A 468 29.66 -7.55 2.31
N SER A 469 29.62 -7.16 3.60
CA SER A 469 30.61 -7.60 4.60
C SER A 469 30.44 -9.05 5.07
N ALA A 470 29.25 -9.64 4.89
CA ALA A 470 28.91 -11.00 5.31
C ALA A 470 27.79 -11.58 4.44
N ASN A 471 27.43 -12.84 4.64
CA ASN A 471 26.32 -13.48 3.94
C ASN A 471 24.96 -13.03 4.53
N ILE A 472 24.56 -11.81 4.23
CA ILE A 472 23.28 -11.21 4.65
C ILE A 472 22.26 -11.43 3.55
N GLU A 473 21.18 -12.14 3.85
CA GLU A 473 20.15 -12.53 2.86
C GLU A 473 18.82 -11.79 3.06
N TYR A 474 18.70 -10.98 4.13
CA TYR A 474 17.51 -10.20 4.44
C TYR A 474 17.89 -8.87 5.07
N VAL A 475 17.15 -7.83 4.71
CA VAL A 475 17.25 -6.49 5.32
C VAL A 475 15.85 -6.03 5.73
N LYS A 476 15.69 -5.64 6.99
CA LYS A 476 14.57 -4.86 7.48
C LYS A 476 14.95 -3.38 7.41
N TRP A 477 14.36 -2.67 6.45
CA TRP A 477 14.59 -1.24 6.25
C TRP A 477 13.53 -0.43 6.98
N ASP A 478 13.93 0.28 8.02
CA ASP A 478 13.03 1.00 8.92
C ASP A 478 13.10 2.51 8.78
N MET A 479 12.03 3.19 9.24
CA MET A 479 11.92 4.63 9.40
C MET A 479 11.01 4.94 10.59
N ASN A 480 11.54 5.42 11.71
CA ASN A 480 10.80 5.49 12.97
C ASN A 480 10.38 6.91 13.37
N ARG A 481 10.21 7.81 12.41
CA ARG A 481 9.63 9.14 12.69
C ARG A 481 9.10 9.80 11.43
N GLN A 482 8.16 10.73 11.61
CA GLN A 482 7.65 11.60 10.56
C GLN A 482 8.62 12.74 10.24
N LEU A 483 8.47 13.36 9.08
CA LEU A 483 9.22 14.55 8.69
C LEU A 483 8.73 15.76 9.45
N THR A 484 9.68 16.52 10.01
CA THR A 484 9.45 17.84 10.59
C THR A 484 10.58 18.77 10.16
N ASP A 485 10.42 20.08 10.35
CA ASP A 485 11.44 21.09 10.07
C ASP A 485 12.07 20.93 8.67
N ILE A 486 11.20 20.64 7.67
CA ILE A 486 11.63 20.36 6.29
C ILE A 486 12.26 21.62 5.71
N GLY A 487 13.58 21.63 5.71
CA GLY A 487 14.41 22.70 5.17
C GLY A 487 15.78 22.13 4.79
N SER A 488 16.33 22.59 3.66
CA SER A 488 17.63 22.17 3.15
C SER A 488 18.47 23.37 2.82
N VAL A 489 19.75 23.32 3.19
CA VAL A 489 20.74 24.37 2.85
C VAL A 489 21.13 24.36 1.37
N GLU A 490 20.87 23.25 0.67
CA GLU A 490 21.17 23.09 -0.75
C GLU A 490 20.20 23.87 -1.65
N PHE A 491 18.95 24.05 -1.21
CA PHE A 491 17.92 24.67 -2.03
C PHE A 491 17.64 26.12 -1.63
N THR A 492 17.44 26.97 -2.63
CA THR A 492 16.99 28.36 -2.42
C THR A 492 15.61 28.41 -1.78
N GLY A 493 15.27 29.53 -1.13
CA GLY A 493 13.97 29.70 -0.44
C GLY A 493 12.75 29.37 -1.32
N ASP A 494 12.84 29.66 -2.62
CA ASP A 494 11.77 29.41 -3.60
C ASP A 494 11.53 27.92 -3.89
N ARG A 495 12.52 27.06 -3.60
CA ARG A 495 12.47 25.62 -3.91
C ARG A 495 12.29 24.73 -2.69
N GLN A 496 12.10 25.32 -1.52
CA GLN A 496 11.88 24.57 -0.28
C GLN A 496 10.58 23.75 -0.32
N GLY A 497 9.58 24.19 -1.08
CA GLY A 497 8.33 23.43 -1.29
C GLY A 497 8.47 22.13 -2.10
N GLU A 498 9.63 21.88 -2.71
CA GLU A 498 9.93 20.62 -3.41
C GLU A 498 10.42 19.52 -2.47
N LEU A 499 10.90 19.86 -1.27
CA LEU A 499 11.72 18.99 -0.43
C LEU A 499 11.00 17.71 0.03
N ALA A 500 9.74 17.81 0.43
CA ALA A 500 9.00 16.63 0.87
C ALA A 500 8.89 15.58 -0.26
N HIS A 501 8.62 16.03 -1.49
CA HIS A 501 8.59 15.13 -2.65
C HIS A 501 9.99 14.64 -3.04
N ARG A 502 11.01 15.52 -3.03
CA ARG A 502 12.41 15.14 -3.31
C ARG A 502 12.97 14.13 -2.32
N TYR A 503 12.57 14.21 -1.05
CA TYR A 503 12.92 13.24 -0.05
C TYR A 503 12.42 11.83 -0.44
N VAL A 504 11.16 11.72 -0.81
CA VAL A 504 10.54 10.45 -1.24
C VAL A 504 11.22 9.90 -2.49
N LEU A 505 11.51 10.77 -3.48
CA LEU A 505 12.30 10.37 -4.67
C LEU A 505 13.70 9.86 -4.27
N GLY A 506 14.32 10.46 -3.25
CA GLY A 506 15.59 10.01 -2.68
C GLY A 506 15.52 8.63 -2.04
N VAL A 507 14.44 8.33 -1.30
CA VAL A 507 14.18 7.00 -0.74
C VAL A 507 14.02 5.97 -1.86
N TYR A 508 13.24 6.28 -2.88
CA TYR A 508 13.05 5.38 -4.03
C TYR A 508 14.36 5.12 -4.79
N GLU A 509 15.20 6.15 -4.99
CA GLU A 509 16.52 5.97 -5.60
C GLU A 509 17.40 5.02 -4.78
N LEU A 510 17.41 5.15 -3.45
CA LEU A 510 18.19 4.26 -2.57
C LEU A 510 17.70 2.82 -2.67
N GLN A 511 16.38 2.60 -2.63
CA GLN A 511 15.81 1.27 -2.74
C GLN A 511 15.99 0.66 -4.14
N GLU A 512 15.88 1.46 -5.21
CA GLU A 512 16.16 1.02 -6.57
C GLU A 512 17.61 0.55 -6.73
N ARG A 513 18.57 1.30 -6.20
CA ARG A 513 19.99 0.91 -6.21
C ARG A 513 20.20 -0.40 -5.43
N LEU A 514 19.54 -0.54 -4.28
CA LEU A 514 19.66 -1.71 -3.43
C LEU A 514 19.15 -2.99 -4.13
N VAL A 515 17.96 -2.95 -4.72
CA VAL A 515 17.39 -4.14 -5.38
C VAL A 515 18.11 -4.49 -6.68
N ASN A 516 18.74 -3.53 -7.34
CA ASN A 516 19.57 -3.77 -8.53
C ASN A 516 20.91 -4.41 -8.18
N ASP A 517 21.60 -3.94 -7.12
CA ASP A 517 22.90 -4.47 -6.72
C ASP A 517 22.78 -5.80 -5.95
N PHE A 518 21.67 -6.01 -5.26
CA PHE A 518 21.39 -7.22 -4.47
C PHE A 518 20.06 -7.88 -4.88
N PRO A 519 19.92 -8.41 -6.10
CA PRO A 519 18.64 -8.93 -6.61
C PRO A 519 18.13 -10.17 -5.85
N ASP A 520 18.97 -10.82 -5.07
CA ASP A 520 18.65 -11.99 -4.26
C ASP A 520 18.30 -11.64 -2.81
N LEU A 521 18.41 -10.36 -2.42
CA LEU A 521 18.12 -9.90 -1.08
C LEU A 521 16.59 -9.91 -0.83
N LEU A 522 16.17 -10.49 0.29
CA LEU A 522 14.81 -10.32 0.79
C LEU A 522 14.72 -8.98 1.53
N LEU A 523 14.13 -7.99 0.90
CA LEU A 523 13.89 -6.69 1.51
C LEU A 523 12.52 -6.66 2.17
N GLU A 524 12.47 -6.28 3.45
CA GLU A 524 11.25 -5.94 4.17
C GLU A 524 11.30 -4.47 4.57
N ASN A 525 10.33 -3.69 4.14
CA ASN A 525 10.17 -2.33 4.62
C ASN A 525 9.44 -2.29 5.96
N CYS A 526 9.82 -1.33 6.80
CA CYS A 526 9.19 -0.99 8.06
C CYS A 526 9.17 0.54 8.21
N SER A 527 8.23 1.07 8.95
CA SER A 527 8.19 2.51 9.29
C SER A 527 7.46 2.66 10.63
N GLY A 528 8.16 2.28 11.71
CA GLY A 528 7.53 2.13 13.01
C GLY A 528 6.29 1.22 12.90
N GLY A 529 6.42 0.03 12.35
CA GLY A 529 5.31 -0.77 11.88
C GLY A 529 4.91 -0.44 10.44
N GLY A 530 3.63 -0.27 10.19
CA GLY A 530 3.04 -0.18 8.87
C GLY A 530 2.75 1.23 8.35
N ALA A 531 3.48 2.28 8.76
CA ALA A 531 3.20 3.64 8.29
C ALA A 531 3.40 3.82 6.78
N ARG A 532 4.34 3.13 6.18
CA ARG A 532 4.55 3.11 4.73
C ARG A 532 4.20 1.74 4.12
N PHE A 533 3.15 1.12 4.62
CA PHE A 533 2.59 -0.06 3.97
C PHE A 533 1.77 0.40 2.76
N ASP A 534 2.42 0.68 1.66
CA ASP A 534 1.83 1.28 0.46
C ASP A 534 2.41 0.67 -0.83
N PRO A 535 1.76 0.85 -2.00
CA PRO A 535 2.21 0.25 -3.25
C PRO A 535 3.56 0.79 -3.73
N GLY A 536 3.94 2.01 -3.31
CA GLY A 536 5.23 2.60 -3.65
C GLY A 536 6.38 1.81 -3.04
N MET A 537 6.26 1.41 -1.77
CA MET A 537 7.25 0.57 -1.10
C MET A 537 7.18 -0.88 -1.57
N LEU A 538 5.99 -1.43 -1.87
CA LEU A 538 5.83 -2.79 -2.41
C LEU A 538 6.48 -2.98 -3.78
N TYR A 539 6.66 -1.91 -4.55
CA TYR A 539 7.40 -1.96 -5.81
C TYR A 539 8.85 -2.44 -5.63
N TYR A 540 9.46 -2.14 -4.48
CA TYR A 540 10.84 -2.52 -4.15
C TYR A 540 10.94 -3.74 -3.24
N SER A 541 9.96 -3.96 -2.38
CA SER A 541 9.98 -5.05 -1.38
C SER A 541 8.77 -5.96 -1.52
N PRO A 542 8.95 -7.30 -1.44
CA PRO A 542 7.83 -8.24 -1.56
C PRO A 542 6.95 -8.29 -0.32
N GLN A 543 7.38 -7.68 0.77
CA GLN A 543 6.69 -7.66 2.06
C GLN A 543 7.05 -6.43 2.88
N ILE A 544 6.13 -6.04 3.77
CA ILE A 544 6.28 -4.91 4.67
C ILE A 544 5.83 -5.34 6.06
N TRP A 545 6.52 -4.89 7.10
CA TRP A 545 6.12 -5.11 8.48
C TRP A 545 4.75 -4.47 8.74
N CYS A 546 3.77 -5.29 9.10
CA CYS A 546 2.37 -4.89 9.09
C CYS A 546 2.05 -3.91 10.22
N SER A 547 2.57 -4.17 11.41
CA SER A 547 2.38 -3.36 12.63
C SER A 547 3.38 -3.78 13.69
N ASP A 548 3.83 -2.83 14.51
CA ASP A 548 4.59 -3.11 15.73
C ASP A 548 3.74 -3.77 16.83
N ASP A 549 2.42 -3.77 16.69
CA ASP A 549 1.57 -4.59 17.57
C ASP A 549 1.57 -6.03 17.08
N THR A 550 2.11 -6.91 17.89
CA THR A 550 2.20 -8.35 17.64
C THR A 550 1.14 -9.17 18.39
N ASP A 551 0.23 -8.51 19.12
CA ASP A 551 -0.90 -9.17 19.76
C ASP A 551 -1.85 -9.77 18.73
N ALA A 552 -2.11 -11.08 18.81
CA ALA A 552 -2.91 -11.80 17.81
C ALA A 552 -4.35 -11.27 17.68
N ILE A 553 -4.92 -10.65 18.72
CA ILE A 553 -6.31 -10.16 18.70
C ILE A 553 -6.38 -8.75 18.08
N GLU A 554 -5.44 -7.85 18.41
CA GLU A 554 -5.32 -6.56 17.73
C GLU A 554 -5.02 -6.76 16.23
N ARG A 555 -4.17 -7.74 15.92
CA ARG A 555 -3.84 -8.12 14.52
C ARG A 555 -5.05 -8.53 13.69
N LEU A 556 -6.14 -9.05 14.30
CA LEU A 556 -7.37 -9.36 13.55
C LEU A 556 -7.91 -8.14 12.81
N SER A 557 -7.96 -6.98 13.47
CA SER A 557 -8.44 -5.74 12.85
C SER A 557 -7.40 -5.08 11.93
N ILE A 558 -6.11 -5.10 12.34
CA ILE A 558 -5.01 -4.53 11.55
C ILE A 558 -4.83 -5.30 10.24
N GLN A 559 -4.87 -6.63 10.29
CA GLN A 559 -4.75 -7.48 9.11
C GLN A 559 -6.00 -7.39 8.23
N GLU A 560 -7.23 -7.36 8.79
CA GLU A 560 -8.44 -7.17 8.02
C GLU A 560 -8.39 -5.92 7.12
N GLY A 561 -7.97 -4.78 7.67
CA GLY A 561 -7.83 -3.55 6.88
C GLY A 561 -6.68 -3.63 5.86
N THR A 562 -5.63 -4.39 6.15
CA THR A 562 -4.51 -4.61 5.22
C THR A 562 -4.93 -5.55 4.09
N GLU A 563 -5.54 -6.69 4.44
CA GLU A 563 -6.04 -7.72 3.52
C GLU A 563 -7.13 -7.21 2.57
N LEU A 564 -7.85 -6.15 2.94
CA LEU A 564 -8.83 -5.49 2.06
C LEU A 564 -8.21 -5.03 0.74
N ILE A 565 -6.92 -4.67 0.77
CA ILE A 565 -6.23 -4.04 -0.35
C ILE A 565 -5.06 -4.88 -0.85
N TYR A 566 -4.29 -5.48 0.05
CA TYR A 566 -3.00 -6.10 -0.26
C TYR A 566 -3.00 -7.61 -0.16
N PRO A 567 -2.27 -8.31 -1.07
CA PRO A 567 -2.09 -9.75 -0.96
C PRO A 567 -1.53 -10.15 0.39
N LEU A 568 -2.02 -11.25 0.95
CA LEU A 568 -1.59 -11.78 2.24
C LEU A 568 -0.07 -11.94 2.35
N SER A 569 0.58 -12.36 1.28
CA SER A 569 2.03 -12.56 1.22
C SER A 569 2.86 -11.29 1.35
N THR A 570 2.24 -10.11 1.38
CA THR A 570 2.92 -8.84 1.57
C THR A 570 3.01 -8.42 3.04
N MET A 571 2.27 -9.09 3.93
CA MET A 571 2.21 -8.72 5.34
C MET A 571 3.26 -9.48 6.17
N GLY A 572 4.16 -8.76 6.83
CA GLY A 572 4.97 -9.29 7.92
C GLY A 572 4.07 -9.63 9.11
N ALA A 573 4.02 -10.91 9.51
CA ALA A 573 3.19 -11.39 10.61
C ALA A 573 3.93 -12.42 11.45
N HIS A 574 4.16 -12.12 12.74
CA HIS A 574 4.97 -12.95 13.61
C HIS A 574 4.23 -13.36 14.88
N VAL A 575 4.63 -14.50 15.41
CA VAL A 575 4.19 -15.05 16.71
C VAL A 575 5.01 -14.39 17.82
N SER A 576 4.36 -13.63 18.70
CA SER A 576 5.01 -12.97 19.83
C SER A 576 4.92 -13.78 21.13
N ASP A 577 5.62 -13.34 22.17
CA ASP A 577 5.52 -13.85 23.52
C ASP A 577 4.23 -13.36 24.22
N CYS A 578 3.92 -13.94 25.36
CA CYS A 578 2.83 -13.54 26.27
C CYS A 578 3.31 -13.43 27.73
N PRO A 579 2.80 -12.43 28.46
CA PRO A 579 1.86 -11.38 28.04
C PRO A 579 2.44 -10.48 26.95
N ASN A 580 1.65 -10.11 25.93
CA ASN A 580 2.11 -9.23 24.88
C ASN A 580 2.62 -7.91 25.45
N HIS A 581 3.76 -7.43 24.99
CA HIS A 581 4.44 -6.27 25.56
C HIS A 581 3.69 -4.94 25.35
N THR A 582 2.85 -4.85 24.29
CA THR A 582 2.10 -3.63 23.96
C THR A 582 0.79 -3.56 24.76
N VAL A 583 -0.01 -4.63 24.75
CA VAL A 583 -1.37 -4.62 25.32
C VAL A 583 -1.52 -5.43 26.60
N GLY A 584 -0.50 -6.21 26.99
CA GLY A 584 -0.53 -7.04 28.22
C GLY A 584 -1.47 -8.24 28.14
N ARG A 585 -1.95 -8.61 26.96
CA ARG A 585 -2.85 -9.74 26.73
C ARG A 585 -2.07 -11.05 26.64
N SER A 586 -2.69 -12.13 27.13
CA SER A 586 -2.18 -13.49 26.93
C SER A 586 -3.16 -14.28 26.08
N THR A 587 -2.65 -14.89 25.02
CA THR A 587 -3.40 -15.67 24.05
C THR A 587 -2.76 -17.06 23.87
N PRO A 588 -3.51 -18.11 23.51
CA PRO A 588 -2.94 -19.41 23.23
C PRO A 588 -1.88 -19.36 22.13
N PHE A 589 -0.79 -20.08 22.30
CA PHE A 589 0.35 -20.08 21.37
C PHE A 589 -0.06 -20.47 19.95
N MET A 590 -0.98 -21.44 19.82
CA MET A 590 -1.50 -21.85 18.53
C MET A 590 -2.38 -20.78 17.88
N THR A 591 -3.12 -19.97 18.65
CA THR A 591 -3.91 -18.86 18.09
C THR A 591 -3.02 -17.77 17.51
N ARG A 592 -1.91 -17.46 18.18
CA ARG A 592 -0.89 -16.53 17.65
C ARG A 592 -0.36 -17.02 16.29
N ALA A 593 -0.10 -18.34 16.18
CA ALA A 593 0.34 -18.94 14.91
C ALA A 593 -0.74 -18.89 13.81
N HIS A 594 -1.99 -19.25 14.15
CA HIS A 594 -3.08 -19.24 13.14
C HIS A 594 -3.32 -17.85 12.57
N VAL A 595 -3.22 -16.79 13.39
CA VAL A 595 -3.33 -15.41 12.93
C VAL A 595 -2.12 -15.01 12.07
N SER A 596 -0.92 -15.39 12.47
CA SER A 596 0.32 -15.09 11.73
C SER A 596 0.43 -15.84 10.40
N LEU A 597 -0.26 -16.97 10.22
CA LEU A 597 -0.31 -17.70 8.94
C LEU A 597 -0.96 -16.90 7.79
N ALA A 598 -1.70 -15.84 8.11
CA ALA A 598 -2.25 -14.93 7.10
C ALA A 598 -1.19 -14.00 6.46
N GLY A 599 0.09 -14.19 6.73
CA GLY A 599 1.17 -13.37 6.18
C GLY A 599 2.47 -14.14 5.97
N THR A 600 3.59 -13.41 5.96
CA THR A 600 4.94 -14.00 6.01
C THR A 600 5.25 -14.37 7.45
N PHE A 601 5.34 -15.66 7.70
CA PHE A 601 5.37 -16.23 9.04
C PHE A 601 6.74 -16.10 9.72
N GLY A 602 6.73 -15.75 11.00
CA GLY A 602 7.95 -15.66 11.82
C GLY A 602 7.65 -15.59 13.31
N TYR A 603 8.68 -15.26 14.08
CA TYR A 603 8.64 -15.18 15.54
C TYR A 603 9.28 -13.88 16.05
N GLU A 604 8.63 -13.25 17.03
CA GLU A 604 9.11 -12.10 17.80
C GLU A 604 9.09 -12.48 19.30
N LEU A 605 10.00 -13.32 19.76
CA LEU A 605 10.05 -13.83 21.12
C LEU A 605 11.42 -14.39 21.49
N ASP A 606 11.69 -14.52 22.79
CA ASP A 606 12.88 -15.23 23.28
C ASP A 606 12.60 -16.74 23.35
N ILE A 607 12.94 -17.46 22.30
CA ILE A 607 12.74 -18.92 22.20
C ILE A 607 13.45 -19.69 23.33
N THR A 608 14.45 -19.11 23.97
CA THR A 608 15.19 -19.75 25.09
C THR A 608 14.44 -19.64 26.41
N LYS A 609 13.43 -18.77 26.53
CA LYS A 609 12.69 -18.46 27.76
C LYS A 609 11.24 -18.97 27.80
N ILE A 610 10.63 -19.22 26.62
CA ILE A 610 9.27 -19.79 26.57
C ILE A 610 9.23 -21.20 27.20
N SER A 611 8.03 -21.67 27.56
CA SER A 611 7.83 -23.00 28.13
C SER A 611 8.28 -24.13 27.18
N GLU A 612 8.62 -25.27 27.74
CA GLU A 612 8.98 -26.46 26.92
C GLU A 612 7.81 -26.90 26.04
N GLU A 613 6.56 -26.75 26.55
CA GLU A 613 5.35 -27.07 25.80
C GLU A 613 5.19 -26.16 24.60
N GLU A 614 5.32 -24.84 24.76
CA GLU A 614 5.25 -23.89 23.63
C GLU A 614 6.39 -24.09 22.63
N ARG A 615 7.61 -24.32 23.14
CA ARG A 615 8.76 -24.59 22.27
C ARG A 615 8.57 -25.85 21.42
N ALA A 616 7.98 -26.89 22.00
CA ALA A 616 7.67 -28.13 21.23
C ALA A 616 6.63 -27.89 20.12
N MET A 617 5.73 -26.90 20.26
CA MET A 617 4.75 -26.57 19.22
C MET A 617 5.35 -25.82 18.03
N ILE A 618 6.53 -25.23 18.14
CA ILE A 618 7.15 -24.44 17.05
C ILE A 618 7.33 -25.29 15.80
N SER A 619 7.83 -26.52 15.92
CA SER A 619 8.01 -27.41 14.76
C SER A 619 6.70 -27.76 14.07
N GLU A 620 5.59 -27.86 14.80
CA GLU A 620 4.24 -28.02 14.22
C GLU A 620 3.81 -26.75 13.48
N GLN A 621 4.00 -25.57 14.08
CA GLN A 621 3.66 -24.27 13.48
C GLN A 621 4.47 -24.03 12.19
N VAL A 622 5.76 -24.32 12.19
CA VAL A 622 6.63 -24.23 11.01
C VAL A 622 6.13 -25.21 9.91
N SER A 623 5.76 -26.43 10.29
CA SER A 623 5.20 -27.41 9.35
C SER A 623 3.87 -26.96 8.75
N MET A 624 3.00 -26.31 9.55
CA MET A 624 1.76 -25.72 9.06
C MET A 624 2.04 -24.59 8.06
N TYR A 625 3.00 -23.71 8.35
CA TYR A 625 3.38 -22.67 7.40
C TYR A 625 3.85 -23.26 6.07
N HIS A 626 4.74 -24.25 6.09
CA HIS A 626 5.22 -24.90 4.86
C HIS A 626 4.12 -25.63 4.09
N LYS A 627 3.12 -26.16 4.80
CA LYS A 627 1.97 -26.84 4.19
C LYS A 627 1.03 -25.86 3.47
N TYR A 628 0.75 -24.71 4.06
CA TYR A 628 -0.30 -23.80 3.60
C TYR A 628 0.21 -22.55 2.89
N ASN A 629 1.52 -22.28 2.92
CA ASN A 629 2.06 -21.02 2.38
C ASN A 629 1.75 -20.83 0.89
N ASP A 630 1.84 -21.88 0.07
CA ASP A 630 1.58 -21.74 -1.38
C ASP A 630 0.14 -21.29 -1.62
N LEU A 631 -0.83 -21.88 -0.90
CA LEU A 631 -2.24 -21.48 -0.95
C LEU A 631 -2.43 -20.03 -0.46
N VAL A 632 -1.85 -19.67 0.68
CA VAL A 632 -1.97 -18.31 1.25
C VAL A 632 -1.33 -17.28 0.32
N ARG A 633 -0.22 -17.60 -0.33
CA ARG A 633 0.51 -16.67 -1.20
C ARG A 633 -0.19 -16.43 -2.53
N GLU A 634 -0.76 -17.48 -3.14
CA GLU A 634 -1.26 -17.45 -4.53
C GLU A 634 -2.79 -17.47 -4.64
N GLY A 635 -3.49 -17.90 -3.58
CA GLY A 635 -4.93 -18.10 -3.60
C GLY A 635 -5.76 -16.82 -3.53
N ASP A 636 -7.06 -16.99 -3.74
CA ASP A 636 -8.09 -15.95 -3.60
C ASP A 636 -8.51 -15.80 -2.14
N TYR A 637 -8.40 -14.58 -1.64
CA TYR A 637 -8.83 -14.24 -0.30
C TYR A 637 -10.33 -13.92 -0.23
N TYR A 638 -10.96 -14.38 0.87
CA TYR A 638 -12.36 -14.09 1.19
C TYR A 638 -12.52 -13.76 2.67
N ARG A 639 -13.04 -12.59 3.00
CA ARG A 639 -13.49 -12.25 4.35
C ARG A 639 -14.87 -12.83 4.58
N VAL A 640 -14.99 -13.73 5.56
CA VAL A 640 -16.23 -14.45 5.87
C VAL A 640 -16.99 -13.79 7.02
N ALA A 641 -16.24 -13.32 8.03
CA ALA A 641 -16.80 -12.58 9.16
C ALA A 641 -15.73 -11.67 9.77
N SER A 642 -16.15 -10.53 10.28
CA SER A 642 -15.27 -9.57 10.96
C SER A 642 -15.60 -9.52 12.47
N TYR A 643 -14.57 -9.71 13.30
CA TYR A 643 -14.67 -9.49 14.74
C TYR A 643 -15.08 -8.05 15.07
N ARG A 644 -14.58 -7.11 14.30
CA ARG A 644 -14.90 -5.69 14.44
C ARG A 644 -16.42 -5.41 14.30
N GLU A 645 -17.12 -6.16 13.46
CA GLU A 645 -18.56 -6.01 13.23
C GLU A 645 -19.40 -6.79 14.24
N ASN A 646 -19.01 -8.02 14.55
CA ASN A 646 -19.81 -8.92 15.38
C ASN A 646 -19.40 -8.99 16.85
N GLY A 647 -18.19 -8.53 17.21
CA GLY A 647 -17.66 -8.48 18.58
C GLY A 647 -17.35 -9.83 19.23
N LEU A 648 -17.40 -10.93 18.49
CA LEU A 648 -17.30 -12.29 19.04
C LEU A 648 -16.24 -13.16 18.38
N TYR A 649 -16.11 -13.08 17.07
CA TYR A 649 -15.23 -13.95 16.30
C TYR A 649 -14.80 -13.32 14.99
N ASP A 650 -13.73 -13.82 14.48
CA ASP A 650 -13.20 -13.48 13.17
C ASP A 650 -13.14 -14.74 12.28
N CYS A 651 -13.31 -14.58 10.96
CA CYS A 651 -13.18 -15.68 10.03
C CYS A 651 -12.80 -15.19 8.63
N TRP A 652 -11.76 -15.77 8.08
CA TRP A 652 -11.37 -15.58 6.70
C TRP A 652 -10.99 -16.90 6.05
N MET A 653 -10.91 -16.91 4.74
CA MET A 653 -10.47 -18.08 4.01
C MET A 653 -9.68 -17.71 2.76
N VAL A 654 -8.85 -18.65 2.33
CA VAL A 654 -8.13 -18.58 1.06
C VAL A 654 -8.49 -19.80 0.24
N VAL A 655 -8.82 -19.59 -1.02
CA VAL A 655 -9.21 -20.64 -1.97
C VAL A 655 -8.19 -20.67 -3.10
N ALA A 656 -7.72 -21.84 -3.48
CA ALA A 656 -6.83 -21.99 -4.64
C ALA A 656 -7.50 -21.46 -5.91
N LYS A 657 -6.74 -20.87 -6.84
CA LYS A 657 -7.25 -20.30 -8.09
C LYS A 657 -8.04 -21.33 -8.94
N ASP A 658 -7.63 -22.58 -8.90
CA ASP A 658 -8.30 -23.72 -9.56
C ASP A 658 -9.41 -24.35 -8.71
N LYS A 659 -9.66 -23.82 -7.51
CA LYS A 659 -10.63 -24.31 -6.51
C LYS A 659 -10.38 -25.72 -5.99
N SER A 660 -9.14 -26.22 -6.14
CA SER A 660 -8.75 -27.57 -5.70
C SER A 660 -8.68 -27.70 -4.17
N GLU A 661 -8.44 -26.60 -3.46
CA GLU A 661 -8.34 -26.59 -2.00
C GLU A 661 -8.73 -25.22 -1.41
N ALA A 662 -9.09 -25.23 -0.13
CA ALA A 662 -9.41 -24.03 0.64
C ALA A 662 -8.97 -24.16 2.10
N LEU A 663 -8.39 -23.10 2.65
CA LEU A 663 -8.04 -22.99 4.06
C LEU A 663 -8.93 -21.95 4.74
N VAL A 664 -9.66 -22.36 5.76
CA VAL A 664 -10.53 -21.51 6.57
C VAL A 664 -9.88 -21.31 7.93
N THR A 665 -9.64 -20.05 8.31
CA THR A 665 -9.18 -19.68 9.65
C THR A 665 -10.33 -19.09 10.43
N TYR A 666 -10.60 -19.65 11.60
CA TYR A 666 -11.63 -19.18 12.52
C TYR A 666 -11.01 -18.85 13.87
N VAL A 667 -11.28 -17.66 14.38
CA VAL A 667 -10.81 -17.19 15.71
C VAL A 667 -12.00 -16.78 16.55
N GLN A 668 -12.28 -17.53 17.63
CA GLN A 668 -13.23 -17.14 18.66
C GLN A 668 -12.54 -16.16 19.61
N VAL A 669 -12.90 -14.88 19.54
CA VAL A 669 -12.34 -13.84 20.41
C VAL A 669 -12.97 -13.90 21.79
N LEU A 670 -14.29 -14.04 21.87
CA LEU A 670 -15.03 -14.13 23.14
C LEU A 670 -15.88 -15.40 23.23
N GLY A 671 -15.64 -16.18 24.29
CA GLY A 671 -16.52 -17.28 24.69
C GLY A 671 -17.83 -16.76 25.30
N ARG A 672 -18.93 -17.41 24.99
CA ARG A 672 -20.26 -17.08 25.55
C ARG A 672 -20.89 -18.31 26.21
N PRO A 673 -21.61 -18.16 27.33
CA PRO A 673 -22.35 -19.28 27.91
C PRO A 673 -23.60 -19.58 27.07
N ASN A 674 -23.96 -20.86 27.02
CA ASN A 674 -25.21 -21.33 26.40
C ASN A 674 -25.44 -20.86 24.96
N VAL A 675 -24.41 -20.97 24.12
CA VAL A 675 -24.47 -20.62 22.70
C VAL A 675 -24.91 -21.81 21.86
N HIS A 676 -25.63 -21.53 20.75
CA HIS A 676 -25.84 -22.51 19.69
C HIS A 676 -24.56 -22.83 18.96
N SER A 677 -24.50 -24.00 18.33
CA SER A 677 -23.46 -24.33 17.33
C SER A 677 -23.45 -23.23 16.26
N ARG A 678 -22.27 -22.67 16.01
CA ARG A 678 -22.10 -21.62 15.00
C ARG A 678 -22.02 -22.23 13.63
N LYS A 679 -22.73 -21.64 12.67
CA LYS A 679 -22.60 -21.96 11.25
C LYS A 679 -21.86 -20.83 10.55
N ILE A 680 -20.92 -21.20 9.69
CA ILE A 680 -20.18 -20.29 8.82
C ILE A 680 -20.41 -20.71 7.38
N LYS A 681 -20.89 -19.81 6.54
CA LYS A 681 -21.00 -20.02 5.09
C LYS A 681 -19.65 -19.73 4.46
N LEU A 682 -19.13 -20.68 3.69
CA LEU A 682 -17.88 -20.51 2.96
C LEU A 682 -18.13 -19.76 1.65
N LEU A 683 -17.06 -19.25 1.04
CA LEU A 683 -17.11 -18.46 -0.17
C LEU A 683 -16.11 -19.02 -1.21
N GLY A 684 -16.33 -18.75 -2.49
CA GLY A 684 -15.36 -18.98 -3.56
C GLY A 684 -15.19 -20.45 -4.00
N LEU A 685 -15.85 -21.42 -3.37
CA LEU A 685 -15.75 -22.82 -3.75
C LEU A 685 -16.47 -23.10 -5.09
N ASP A 686 -16.20 -24.27 -5.68
CA ASP A 686 -17.00 -24.78 -6.80
C ASP A 686 -18.29 -25.39 -6.27
N VAL A 687 -19.44 -24.85 -6.69
CA VAL A 687 -20.76 -25.30 -6.26
C VAL A 687 -21.09 -26.74 -6.71
N ALA A 688 -20.42 -27.23 -7.77
CA ALA A 688 -20.67 -28.54 -8.33
C ALA A 688 -19.69 -29.62 -7.82
N ALA A 689 -18.72 -29.22 -7.02
CA ALA A 689 -17.65 -30.11 -6.53
C ALA A 689 -17.91 -30.56 -5.08
N ASP A 690 -17.35 -31.71 -4.73
CA ASP A 690 -17.31 -32.21 -3.37
C ASP A 690 -15.94 -31.94 -2.74
N TYR A 691 -15.92 -31.55 -1.46
CA TYR A 691 -14.73 -31.21 -0.70
C TYR A 691 -14.60 -32.09 0.54
N ARG A 692 -13.49 -32.74 0.72
CA ARG A 692 -13.15 -33.48 1.93
C ARG A 692 -12.46 -32.56 2.94
N LEU A 693 -12.92 -32.61 4.17
CA LEU A 693 -12.21 -31.99 5.29
C LEU A 693 -10.95 -32.80 5.61
N ASP A 694 -9.80 -32.21 5.35
CA ASP A 694 -8.48 -32.87 5.49
C ASP A 694 -8.29 -33.49 6.89
N GLY A 695 -7.65 -34.66 6.92
CA GLY A 695 -7.50 -35.45 8.15
C GLY A 695 -8.77 -36.15 8.64
N THR A 696 -9.88 -36.12 7.86
CA THR A 696 -11.14 -36.79 8.19
C THR A 696 -11.74 -37.51 6.98
N GLU A 697 -12.75 -38.38 7.24
CA GLU A 697 -13.55 -38.99 6.18
C GLU A 697 -14.79 -38.16 5.77
N LYS A 698 -14.91 -36.91 6.29
CA LYS A 698 -16.08 -36.06 6.04
C LYS A 698 -15.96 -35.38 4.68
N VAL A 699 -16.96 -35.60 3.83
CA VAL A 699 -17.08 -34.98 2.51
C VAL A 699 -18.34 -34.11 2.50
N TYR A 700 -18.23 -32.93 1.89
CA TYR A 700 -19.29 -31.94 1.80
C TYR A 700 -19.38 -31.39 0.39
N GLY A 701 -20.60 -31.23 -0.15
CA GLY A 701 -20.80 -30.49 -1.39
C GLY A 701 -20.40 -29.01 -1.24
N GLY A 702 -19.77 -28.45 -2.26
CA GLY A 702 -19.41 -27.03 -2.29
C GLY A 702 -20.65 -26.12 -2.16
N ASP A 703 -21.77 -26.52 -2.78
CA ASP A 703 -23.07 -25.86 -2.64
C ASP A 703 -23.57 -25.90 -1.19
N LEU A 704 -23.42 -27.01 -0.48
CA LEU A 704 -23.79 -27.14 0.93
C LEU A 704 -22.94 -26.19 1.79
N LEU A 705 -21.62 -26.18 1.61
CA LEU A 705 -20.70 -25.33 2.36
C LEU A 705 -20.98 -23.82 2.12
N MET A 706 -21.31 -23.44 0.89
CA MET A 706 -21.59 -22.05 0.54
C MET A 706 -23.00 -21.59 0.94
N ASN A 707 -24.03 -22.43 0.76
CA ASN A 707 -25.43 -22.02 0.99
C ASN A 707 -25.94 -22.32 2.39
N ALA A 708 -25.61 -23.49 2.95
CA ALA A 708 -26.01 -23.87 4.31
C ALA A 708 -24.90 -23.63 5.35
N GLY A 709 -23.63 -23.75 4.93
CA GLY A 709 -22.45 -23.52 5.77
C GLY A 709 -21.97 -24.78 6.49
N MET A 710 -20.80 -24.64 7.14
CA MET A 710 -20.22 -25.63 8.02
C MET A 710 -20.49 -25.31 9.50
N LEU A 711 -20.53 -26.32 10.34
CA LEU A 711 -20.61 -26.15 11.78
C LEU A 711 -19.21 -26.01 12.37
N ILE A 712 -18.99 -24.94 13.12
CA ILE A 712 -17.77 -24.74 13.90
C ILE A 712 -17.82 -25.61 15.14
N GLU A 713 -16.73 -26.31 15.42
CA GLU A 713 -16.59 -27.08 16.67
C GLU A 713 -16.68 -26.15 17.88
N THR A 714 -17.35 -26.61 18.92
CA THR A 714 -17.49 -25.83 20.15
C THR A 714 -16.14 -25.70 20.85
N MET A 715 -15.69 -24.45 21.03
CA MET A 715 -14.50 -24.10 21.76
C MET A 715 -14.87 -23.44 23.09
N ARG A 716 -14.13 -23.75 24.14
CA ARG A 716 -14.31 -23.15 25.48
C ARG A 716 -13.16 -22.18 25.74
N GLY A 717 -13.51 -21.01 26.26
CA GLY A 717 -12.56 -19.93 26.56
C GLY A 717 -12.51 -18.85 25.49
N ASP A 718 -11.79 -17.80 25.81
CA ASP A 718 -11.52 -16.68 24.90
C ASP A 718 -10.28 -16.96 24.06
N TYR A 719 -10.17 -16.27 22.93
CA TYR A 719 -8.99 -16.28 22.06
C TYR A 719 -8.64 -17.66 21.48
N MET A 720 -9.63 -18.50 21.27
CA MET A 720 -9.46 -19.85 20.71
C MET A 720 -9.55 -19.82 19.18
N SER A 721 -8.76 -20.65 18.51
CA SER A 721 -8.77 -20.69 17.04
C SER A 721 -8.80 -22.11 16.47
N ARG A 722 -9.22 -22.22 15.20
CA ARG A 722 -9.22 -23.46 14.40
C ARG A 722 -8.88 -23.15 12.95
N LEU A 723 -8.15 -24.07 12.34
CA LEU A 723 -7.98 -24.16 10.90
C LEU A 723 -8.84 -25.32 10.36
N TYR A 724 -9.48 -25.09 9.23
CA TYR A 724 -10.18 -26.12 8.47
C TYR A 724 -9.64 -26.10 7.04
N HIS A 725 -9.03 -27.21 6.63
CA HIS A 725 -8.49 -27.36 5.30
C HIS A 725 -9.40 -28.31 4.50
N PHE A 726 -9.92 -27.80 3.39
CA PHE A 726 -10.77 -28.53 2.46
C PHE A 726 -9.99 -28.85 1.20
N VAL A 727 -10.08 -30.07 0.73
CA VAL A 727 -9.43 -30.53 -0.50
C VAL A 727 -10.48 -31.17 -1.41
N LEU A 728 -10.43 -30.87 -2.69
CA LEU A 728 -11.32 -31.44 -3.71
C LEU A 728 -11.35 -32.98 -3.61
N ASP A 729 -12.52 -33.56 -3.48
CA ASP A 729 -12.68 -35.02 -3.40
C ASP A 729 -12.95 -35.61 -4.78
N ASN A 730 -11.94 -36.23 -5.37
CA ASN A 730 -12.05 -36.91 -6.66
C ASN A 730 -12.51 -38.37 -6.56
N SER A 731 -12.95 -38.85 -5.39
CA SER A 731 -13.28 -40.27 -5.18
C SER A 731 -14.63 -40.69 -5.79
N LEU A 732 -15.45 -39.72 -6.26
CA LEU A 732 -16.75 -39.97 -6.85
C LEU A 732 -16.82 -39.75 -8.36
N THR A 733 -15.71 -39.37 -9.00
CA THR A 733 -15.54 -39.35 -10.45
C THR A 733 -14.80 -40.60 -10.90
#